data_6073cd3ca9461134a607d342aae57ea7
#
_entry.id   6073cd3ca9461134a607d342aae57ea7
#
_cell.length_a   1.000
_cell.length_b   1.000
_cell.length_c   1.000
_cell.angle_alpha   90.00
_cell.angle_beta   90.00
_cell.angle_gamma   90.00
#
_symmetry.space_group_name_H-M   'P 1'
#
loop_
_entity.id
_entity.type
_entity.pdbx_description
1 polymer ?
#
loop_
_entity_poly.entity_id
_entity_poly.type
_entity_poly.pdbx_seq_one_letter_code
_entity_poly.pdbx_strand_id
1 'polypeptide(L)'
;MQGILLIFLLRNFCQDIRYKLLLLRPSQKASWIGYALIHHLLGNYEIALTVINEFKKGQSEIPQFDYEHSELLLYQAMIMLEAGKENAALEHLNQYSNEIVDKISLLEMKAQLHLKLGQYEEAVECSWSLIDRNQENSLYLELLAQANTALVSGIIDANTETTKKTYESVIARYPQSRLSRRLILNYCSGDEFLQRLDAYLKPYIRKGVPPLFIQLVGLLNDSKKLSAFESLLTKYRNSMSAIGSLDAQESNEKEAPTTDVWLNYLLAQYYNFKRKYQEAIEIIDSQLLSTPTLVDFYVLKADVFHDAGDYITASRWMEEAQSLDTADRFINARCTKFMVEAHRLEDATNMASKFTRGNTSPKEYLSEMQCMWFLLDNARALKEMGRFGDALKLCHEVQQHYRNILDDQLDFHSYCLRKVTLRSYVETLRLEDRLRDHQSYFDTAQLAVEIYLQLYSQPLDSIDESPHGENDGMSSSEAKKLRNKQRKAAKRAEAEAARARAEQERREQAARSRQPASEEANADNPSMGENDLDANLLARPEDPLEEASKFLLPLLDLSPKIIEAYCLAFEVYERKRKFLLMLKWISRGVQLTNSRDNPWFHECCVRFLLQLHSRGKSDDIVGKVLTSEVPKLFSEWPENISFVQEYNKRFNHRNQDTYPHVFRCKR
;
A
#
# COMPACT_ATOMS: atom_id res chain seq x y z
N MET A 1 -26.82 -0.68 -3.85
CA MET A 1 -27.84 0.40 -3.99
C MET A 1 -28.10 1.15 -2.69
N GLN A 2 -28.27 0.49 -1.53
CA GLN A 2 -28.50 1.21 -0.26
C GLN A 2 -27.35 2.13 0.18
N GLY A 3 -26.09 1.69 0.03
CA GLY A 3 -24.92 2.51 0.37
C GLY A 3 -24.78 3.77 -0.50
N ILE A 4 -24.99 3.64 -1.82
CA ILE A 4 -24.95 4.78 -2.75
C ILE A 4 -26.06 5.79 -2.44
N LEU A 5 -27.26 5.29 -2.12
CA LEU A 5 -28.39 6.15 -1.74
C LEU A 5 -28.12 6.89 -0.42
N LEU A 6 -27.51 6.23 0.55
CA LEU A 6 -27.11 6.82 1.83
C LEU A 6 -26.06 7.92 1.65
N ILE A 7 -25.03 7.67 0.85
CA ILE A 7 -23.99 8.66 0.51
C ILE A 7 -24.61 9.87 -0.19
N PHE A 8 -25.51 9.65 -1.15
CA PHE A 8 -26.21 10.73 -1.85
C PHE A 8 -27.11 11.56 -0.91
N LEU A 9 -27.83 10.90 -0.01
CA LEU A 9 -28.66 11.59 1.01
C LEU A 9 -27.78 12.39 1.99
N LEU A 10 -26.66 11.85 2.45
CA LEU A 10 -25.73 12.56 3.32
C LEU A 10 -25.11 13.77 2.62
N ARG A 11 -24.74 13.66 1.34
CA ARG A 11 -24.20 14.78 0.55
C ARG A 11 -25.24 15.91 0.38
N ASN A 12 -26.48 15.59 0.06
CA ASN A 12 -27.57 16.59 -0.03
C ASN A 12 -27.84 17.25 1.32
N PHE A 13 -27.82 16.49 2.40
CA PHE A 13 -27.97 17.02 3.76
C PHE A 13 -26.80 17.98 4.12
N CYS A 14 -25.58 17.64 3.77
CA CYS A 14 -24.43 18.54 3.93
C CYS A 14 -24.58 19.84 3.12
N GLN A 15 -25.14 19.77 1.89
CA GLN A 15 -25.41 20.95 1.08
C GLN A 15 -26.38 21.91 1.79
N ASP A 16 -27.50 21.39 2.33
CA ASP A 16 -28.49 22.20 3.06
C ASP A 16 -27.89 22.85 4.31
N ILE A 17 -27.09 22.11 5.05
CA ILE A 17 -26.39 22.66 6.24
C ILE A 17 -25.44 23.78 5.82
N ARG A 18 -24.60 23.58 4.80
CA ARG A 18 -23.66 24.59 4.31
C ARG A 18 -24.35 25.83 3.78
N TYR A 19 -25.50 25.68 3.11
CA TYR A 19 -26.31 26.80 2.68
C TYR A 19 -26.84 27.59 3.87
N LYS A 20 -27.45 26.92 4.88
CA LYS A 20 -27.92 27.57 6.10
C LYS A 20 -26.76 28.27 6.85
N LEU A 21 -25.60 27.67 6.90
CA LEU A 21 -24.43 28.28 7.52
C LEU A 21 -24.00 29.56 6.79
N LEU A 22 -24.05 29.55 5.43
CA LEU A 22 -23.74 30.74 4.62
C LEU A 22 -24.77 31.87 4.90
N LEU A 23 -26.04 31.55 5.00
CA LEU A 23 -27.07 32.54 5.34
C LEU A 23 -26.91 33.13 6.74
N LEU A 24 -26.53 32.30 7.71
CA LEU A 24 -26.31 32.73 9.11
C LEU A 24 -24.99 33.52 9.29
N ARG A 25 -23.98 33.25 8.51
CA ARG A 25 -22.65 33.85 8.65
C ARG A 25 -22.07 34.26 7.30
N PRO A 26 -22.67 35.20 6.60
CA PRO A 26 -22.27 35.63 5.24
C PRO A 26 -20.91 36.36 5.22
N SER A 27 -20.50 36.93 6.36
CA SER A 27 -19.19 37.59 6.50
C SER A 27 -18.01 36.64 6.65
N GLN A 28 -18.28 35.36 6.95
CA GLN A 28 -17.22 34.38 7.16
C GLN A 28 -16.81 33.72 5.84
N LYS A 29 -15.54 33.89 5.44
CA LYS A 29 -14.92 33.23 4.26
C LYS A 29 -15.19 31.72 4.23
N ALA A 30 -15.00 31.03 5.36
CA ALA A 30 -15.18 29.58 5.45
C ALA A 30 -16.62 29.12 5.09
N SER A 31 -17.65 29.96 5.26
CA SER A 31 -19.02 29.65 4.88
C SER A 31 -19.19 29.59 3.35
N TRP A 32 -18.61 30.56 2.64
CA TRP A 32 -18.62 30.60 1.17
C TRP A 32 -17.81 29.46 0.57
N ILE A 33 -16.60 29.27 1.06
CA ILE A 33 -15.71 28.21 0.58
C ILE A 33 -16.33 26.83 0.83
N GLY A 34 -16.89 26.59 2.03
CA GLY A 34 -17.54 25.32 2.35
C GLY A 34 -18.78 25.05 1.50
N TYR A 35 -19.52 26.08 1.10
CA TYR A 35 -20.67 25.93 0.20
C TYR A 35 -20.24 25.65 -1.24
N ALA A 36 -19.20 26.34 -1.74
CA ALA A 36 -18.63 26.05 -3.06
C ALA A 36 -18.05 24.63 -3.12
N LEU A 37 -17.33 24.20 -2.08
CA LEU A 37 -16.72 22.88 -1.99
C LEU A 37 -17.74 21.74 -2.07
N ILE A 38 -18.86 21.84 -1.33
CA ILE A 38 -19.88 20.77 -1.39
C ILE A 38 -20.50 20.66 -2.78
N HIS A 39 -20.72 21.79 -3.47
CA HIS A 39 -21.19 21.77 -4.86
C HIS A 39 -20.16 21.16 -5.81
N HIS A 40 -18.86 21.44 -5.61
CA HIS A 40 -17.79 20.79 -6.36
C HIS A 40 -17.81 19.27 -6.17
N LEU A 41 -17.88 18.79 -4.93
CA LEU A 41 -17.92 17.35 -4.60
C LEU A 41 -19.18 16.64 -5.11
N LEU A 42 -20.29 17.40 -5.29
CA LEU A 42 -21.54 16.91 -5.90
C LEU A 42 -21.51 16.91 -7.44
N GLY A 43 -20.44 17.44 -8.06
CA GLY A 43 -20.38 17.63 -9.52
C GLY A 43 -21.17 18.83 -10.05
N ASN A 44 -21.69 19.69 -9.16
CA ASN A 44 -22.41 20.92 -9.54
C ASN A 44 -21.43 22.08 -9.81
N TYR A 45 -20.57 21.90 -10.78
CA TYR A 45 -19.42 22.76 -11.06
C TYR A 45 -19.81 24.23 -11.33
N GLU A 46 -20.90 24.47 -12.07
CA GLU A 46 -21.38 25.83 -12.37
C GLU A 46 -21.77 26.60 -11.11
N ILE A 47 -22.45 25.95 -10.19
CA ILE A 47 -22.86 26.56 -8.91
C ILE A 47 -21.60 26.84 -8.07
N ALA A 48 -20.67 25.88 -8.00
CA ALA A 48 -19.42 26.07 -7.27
C ALA A 48 -18.63 27.28 -7.78
N LEU A 49 -18.48 27.43 -9.11
CA LEU A 49 -17.81 28.57 -9.73
C LEU A 49 -18.55 29.89 -9.48
N THR A 50 -19.88 29.89 -9.56
CA THR A 50 -20.72 31.07 -9.29
C THR A 50 -20.53 31.54 -7.84
N VAL A 51 -20.59 30.63 -6.87
CA VAL A 51 -20.38 30.94 -5.45
C VAL A 51 -19.00 31.55 -5.19
N ILE A 52 -17.93 31.00 -5.81
CA ILE A 52 -16.58 31.55 -5.68
C ILE A 52 -16.49 32.93 -6.32
N ASN A 53 -17.11 33.14 -7.49
CA ASN A 53 -17.08 34.45 -8.17
C ASN A 53 -17.84 35.53 -7.34
N GLU A 54 -18.98 35.21 -6.76
CA GLU A 54 -19.70 36.12 -5.87
C GLU A 54 -18.90 36.44 -4.60
N PHE A 55 -18.23 35.45 -4.04
CA PHE A 55 -17.34 35.65 -2.91
C PHE A 55 -16.19 36.63 -3.29
N LYS A 56 -15.55 36.46 -4.44
CA LYS A 56 -14.48 37.35 -4.92
C LYS A 56 -14.95 38.79 -5.13
N LYS A 57 -16.15 39.00 -5.68
CA LYS A 57 -16.73 40.36 -5.85
C LYS A 57 -16.95 41.09 -4.53
N GLY A 58 -17.18 40.37 -3.44
CA GLY A 58 -17.34 40.93 -2.10
C GLY A 58 -16.03 41.32 -1.40
N GLN A 59 -14.89 40.98 -1.97
CA GLN A 59 -13.57 41.33 -1.42
C GLN A 59 -13.13 42.71 -1.90
N SER A 60 -12.98 43.68 -1.01
CA SER A 60 -12.70 45.07 -1.37
C SER A 60 -11.24 45.36 -1.72
N GLU A 61 -10.28 44.64 -1.16
CA GLU A 61 -8.85 44.76 -1.47
C GLU A 61 -8.17 43.40 -1.32
N ILE A 62 -7.44 42.96 -2.33
CA ILE A 62 -6.63 41.75 -2.33
C ILE A 62 -5.16 42.17 -2.17
N PRO A 63 -4.45 41.76 -1.10
CA PRO A 63 -3.04 42.06 -0.92
C PRO A 63 -2.21 41.47 -2.08
N GLN A 64 -1.17 42.19 -2.48
CA GLN A 64 -0.18 41.65 -3.43
C GLN A 64 0.49 40.43 -2.78
N PHE A 65 0.55 39.27 -3.49
CA PHE A 65 1.06 37.98 -3.02
C PHE A 65 0.20 37.31 -1.92
N ASP A 66 -1.11 37.37 -2.03
CA ASP A 66 -2.00 36.59 -1.17
C ASP A 66 -2.03 35.12 -1.58
N TYR A 67 -1.50 34.24 -0.71
CA TYR A 67 -1.50 32.79 -0.93
C TYR A 67 -2.90 32.19 -0.94
N GLU A 68 -3.83 32.70 -0.13
CA GLU A 68 -5.19 32.18 -0.06
C GLU A 68 -5.98 32.55 -1.35
N HIS A 69 -5.76 33.76 -1.87
CA HIS A 69 -6.32 34.19 -3.14
C HIS A 69 -5.72 33.39 -4.32
N SER A 70 -4.39 33.22 -4.34
CA SER A 70 -3.70 32.38 -5.31
C SER A 70 -4.24 30.95 -5.35
N GLU A 71 -4.44 30.32 -4.19
CA GLU A 71 -4.99 28.98 -4.11
C GLU A 71 -6.44 28.91 -4.59
N LEU A 72 -7.24 29.94 -4.30
CA LEU A 72 -8.63 30.02 -4.79
C LEU A 72 -8.67 30.09 -6.32
N LEU A 73 -7.75 30.82 -6.96
CA LEU A 73 -7.65 30.90 -8.43
C LEU A 73 -7.27 29.54 -9.04
N LEU A 74 -6.30 28.84 -8.46
CA LEU A 74 -5.91 27.49 -8.89
C LEU A 74 -7.04 26.48 -8.66
N TYR A 75 -7.78 26.62 -7.56
CA TYR A 75 -8.95 25.80 -7.29
C TYR A 75 -10.09 26.04 -8.30
N GLN A 76 -10.33 27.28 -8.72
CA GLN A 76 -11.27 27.57 -9.79
C GLN A 76 -10.88 26.88 -11.10
N ALA A 77 -9.60 26.92 -11.46
CA ALA A 77 -9.09 26.22 -12.63
C ALA A 77 -9.28 24.70 -12.53
N MET A 78 -9.07 24.11 -11.34
CA MET A 78 -9.35 22.70 -11.07
C MET A 78 -10.81 22.34 -11.31
N ILE A 79 -11.75 23.16 -10.80
CA ILE A 79 -13.18 22.96 -11.02
C ILE A 79 -13.55 23.03 -12.50
N MET A 80 -12.98 24.02 -13.25
CA MET A 80 -13.20 24.16 -14.69
C MET A 80 -12.68 22.94 -15.47
N LEU A 81 -11.51 22.41 -15.08
CA LEU A 81 -10.92 21.20 -15.65
C LEU A 81 -11.84 19.98 -15.46
N GLU A 82 -12.34 19.80 -14.24
CA GLU A 82 -13.25 18.69 -13.94
C GLU A 82 -14.61 18.84 -14.58
N ALA A 83 -15.03 20.07 -14.87
CA ALA A 83 -16.24 20.39 -15.66
C ALA A 83 -16.07 20.15 -17.17
N GLY A 84 -14.86 19.75 -17.65
CA GLY A 84 -14.58 19.59 -19.08
C GLY A 84 -14.46 20.91 -19.84
N LYS A 85 -14.12 22.01 -19.16
CA LYS A 85 -13.97 23.36 -19.74
C LYS A 85 -12.50 23.74 -19.86
N GLU A 86 -11.72 22.97 -20.59
CA GLU A 86 -10.27 23.14 -20.70
C GLU A 86 -9.84 24.52 -21.22
N ASN A 87 -10.52 25.03 -22.26
CA ASN A 87 -10.24 26.36 -22.82
C ASN A 87 -10.47 27.48 -21.79
N ALA A 88 -11.61 27.44 -21.08
CA ALA A 88 -11.92 28.45 -20.06
C ALA A 88 -10.93 28.38 -18.87
N ALA A 89 -10.49 27.17 -18.49
CA ALA A 89 -9.47 26.98 -17.47
C ALA A 89 -8.12 27.59 -17.88
N LEU A 90 -7.71 27.39 -19.14
CA LEU A 90 -6.46 27.96 -19.66
C LEU A 90 -6.52 29.48 -19.73
N GLU A 91 -7.61 30.05 -20.25
CA GLU A 91 -7.85 31.50 -20.26
C GLU A 91 -7.80 32.09 -18.84
N HIS A 92 -8.46 31.46 -17.89
CA HIS A 92 -8.44 31.85 -16.48
C HIS A 92 -7.00 31.85 -15.91
N LEU A 93 -6.23 30.79 -16.12
CA LEU A 93 -4.84 30.71 -15.66
C LEU A 93 -3.93 31.73 -16.33
N ASN A 94 -4.20 32.12 -17.60
CA ASN A 94 -3.45 33.14 -18.29
C ASN A 94 -3.81 34.52 -17.74
N GLN A 95 -5.09 34.84 -17.57
CA GLN A 95 -5.57 36.11 -17.04
C GLN A 95 -4.98 36.39 -15.65
N TYR A 96 -4.99 35.40 -14.74
CA TYR A 96 -4.55 35.59 -13.36
C TYR A 96 -3.11 35.11 -13.10
N SER A 97 -2.31 34.92 -14.15
CA SER A 97 -0.95 34.38 -14.03
C SER A 97 -0.05 35.19 -13.11
N ASN A 98 -0.25 36.50 -13.01
CA ASN A 98 0.55 37.38 -12.13
C ASN A 98 0.11 37.33 -10.68
N GLU A 99 -1.17 37.04 -10.40
CA GLU A 99 -1.74 36.95 -9.07
C GLU A 99 -1.48 35.59 -8.42
N ILE A 100 -1.25 34.57 -9.23
CA ILE A 100 -0.95 33.21 -8.74
C ILE A 100 0.50 33.18 -8.24
N VAL A 101 0.68 32.93 -6.95
CA VAL A 101 1.99 32.84 -6.27
C VAL A 101 2.67 31.50 -6.55
N ASP A 102 1.93 30.40 -6.54
CA ASP A 102 2.42 29.06 -6.84
C ASP A 102 2.65 28.86 -8.34
N LYS A 103 3.84 29.33 -8.80
CA LYS A 103 4.22 29.24 -10.21
C LYS A 103 4.46 27.82 -10.70
N ILE A 104 4.78 26.88 -9.80
CA ILE A 104 4.99 25.49 -10.17
C ILE A 104 3.65 24.85 -10.54
N SER A 105 2.66 24.90 -9.66
CA SER A 105 1.32 24.39 -9.96
C SER A 105 0.69 25.08 -11.17
N LEU A 106 0.92 26.37 -11.34
CA LEU A 106 0.46 27.10 -12.53
C LEU A 106 1.05 26.48 -13.82
N LEU A 107 2.35 26.23 -13.86
CA LEU A 107 3.04 25.64 -15.03
C LEU A 107 2.61 24.18 -15.25
N GLU A 108 2.47 23.40 -14.19
CA GLU A 108 1.98 22.00 -14.26
C GLU A 108 0.58 21.94 -14.88
N MET A 109 -0.36 22.77 -14.38
CA MET A 109 -1.72 22.81 -14.90
C MET A 109 -1.74 23.31 -16.36
N LYS A 110 -0.94 24.33 -16.72
CA LYS A 110 -0.84 24.81 -18.09
C LYS A 110 -0.29 23.74 -19.02
N ALA A 111 0.80 23.06 -18.65
CA ALA A 111 1.38 21.97 -19.45
C ALA A 111 0.36 20.87 -19.76
N GLN A 112 -0.39 20.44 -18.74
CA GLN A 112 -1.44 19.43 -18.90
C GLN A 112 -2.61 19.93 -19.78
N LEU A 113 -3.01 21.20 -19.64
CA LEU A 113 -4.07 21.80 -20.42
C LEU A 113 -3.66 21.94 -21.89
N HIS A 114 -2.47 22.48 -22.18
CA HIS A 114 -1.95 22.60 -23.54
C HIS A 114 -1.88 21.22 -24.22
N LEU A 115 -1.43 20.19 -23.48
CA LEU A 115 -1.39 18.82 -24.00
C LEU A 115 -2.80 18.29 -24.35
N LYS A 116 -3.80 18.51 -23.49
CA LYS A 116 -5.20 18.11 -23.74
C LYS A 116 -5.84 18.88 -24.91
N LEU A 117 -5.52 20.14 -25.06
CA LEU A 117 -6.07 21.00 -26.10
C LEU A 117 -5.36 20.85 -27.47
N GLY A 118 -4.34 19.99 -27.55
CA GLY A 118 -3.58 19.79 -28.79
C GLY A 118 -2.60 20.93 -29.10
N GLN A 119 -2.31 21.78 -28.13
CA GLN A 119 -1.32 22.88 -28.23
C GLN A 119 0.05 22.34 -27.78
N TYR A 120 0.65 21.52 -28.63
CA TYR A 120 1.81 20.71 -28.21
C TYR A 120 3.08 21.51 -28.07
N GLU A 121 3.25 22.60 -28.86
CA GLU A 121 4.42 23.47 -28.77
C GLU A 121 4.47 24.18 -27.42
N GLU A 122 3.35 24.73 -26.97
CA GLU A 122 3.22 25.40 -25.68
C GLU A 122 3.37 24.39 -24.51
N ALA A 123 2.88 23.15 -24.70
CA ALA A 123 3.06 22.08 -23.73
C ALA A 123 4.56 21.73 -23.56
N VAL A 124 5.32 21.67 -24.65
CA VAL A 124 6.78 21.47 -24.65
C VAL A 124 7.49 22.60 -23.91
N GLU A 125 7.13 23.87 -24.19
CA GLU A 125 7.74 25.03 -23.54
C GLU A 125 7.49 25.06 -22.04
N CYS A 126 6.24 24.81 -21.61
CA CYS A 126 5.90 24.68 -20.19
C CYS A 126 6.67 23.53 -19.51
N SER A 127 6.77 22.37 -20.18
CA SER A 127 7.47 21.21 -19.65
C SER A 127 8.97 21.47 -19.48
N TRP A 128 9.61 22.16 -20.42
CA TRP A 128 11.00 22.60 -20.28
C TRP A 128 11.19 23.55 -19.10
N SER A 129 10.27 24.51 -18.93
CA SER A 129 10.32 25.43 -17.79
C SER A 129 10.22 24.72 -16.44
N LEU A 130 9.47 23.61 -16.37
CA LEU A 130 9.38 22.74 -15.19
C LEU A 130 10.67 21.94 -14.97
N ILE A 131 11.26 21.36 -16.04
CA ILE A 131 12.53 20.62 -15.99
C ILE A 131 13.69 21.52 -15.58
N ASP A 132 13.71 22.78 -16.05
CA ASP A 132 14.73 23.76 -15.66
C ASP A 132 14.72 24.01 -14.13
N ARG A 133 13.59 23.81 -13.47
CA ARG A 133 13.47 23.90 -12.00
C ARG A 133 13.84 22.61 -11.28
N ASN A 134 13.43 21.46 -11.83
CA ASN A 134 13.70 20.14 -11.24
C ASN A 134 13.86 19.08 -12.34
N GLN A 135 15.11 18.73 -12.63
CA GLN A 135 15.50 17.76 -13.64
C GLN A 135 15.26 16.30 -13.22
N GLU A 136 15.01 16.06 -11.93
CA GLU A 136 14.85 14.73 -11.33
C GLU A 136 13.37 14.39 -11.05
N ASN A 137 12.41 15.16 -11.61
CA ASN A 137 10.99 14.87 -11.49
C ASN A 137 10.52 14.05 -12.71
N SER A 138 10.07 12.81 -12.46
CA SER A 138 9.59 11.89 -13.51
C SER A 138 8.37 12.44 -14.26
N LEU A 139 7.45 13.11 -13.55
CA LEU A 139 6.25 13.68 -14.16
C LEU A 139 6.59 14.72 -15.23
N TYR A 140 7.59 15.57 -14.98
CA TYR A 140 8.00 16.60 -15.96
C TYR A 140 8.65 16.00 -17.20
N LEU A 141 9.44 14.94 -17.01
CA LEU A 141 10.04 14.19 -18.11
C LEU A 141 8.98 13.45 -18.94
N GLU A 142 7.98 12.88 -18.29
CA GLU A 142 6.86 12.23 -18.95
C GLU A 142 6.00 13.22 -19.74
N LEU A 143 5.67 14.39 -19.16
CA LEU A 143 4.94 15.45 -19.84
C LEU A 143 5.68 15.93 -21.09
N LEU A 144 7.00 16.14 -20.99
CA LEU A 144 7.83 16.52 -22.13
C LEU A 144 7.84 15.42 -23.21
N ALA A 145 7.96 14.16 -22.82
CA ALA A 145 7.95 13.03 -23.75
C ALA A 145 6.60 12.89 -24.46
N GLN A 146 5.51 13.02 -23.73
CA GLN A 146 4.15 13.01 -24.29
C GLN A 146 3.92 14.17 -25.24
N ALA A 147 4.32 15.39 -24.87
CA ALA A 147 4.17 16.58 -25.68
C ALA A 147 4.98 16.48 -27.00
N ASN A 148 6.25 16.04 -26.93
CA ASN A 148 7.09 15.83 -28.12
C ASN A 148 6.54 14.70 -29.01
N THR A 149 6.03 13.62 -28.42
CA THR A 149 5.43 12.53 -29.19
C THR A 149 4.16 13.00 -29.91
N ALA A 150 3.31 13.74 -29.21
CA ALA A 150 2.10 14.29 -29.78
C ALA A 150 2.39 15.35 -30.89
N LEU A 151 3.43 16.17 -30.72
CA LEU A 151 3.89 17.13 -31.70
C LEU A 151 4.33 16.47 -33.04
N VAL A 152 4.95 15.25 -32.93
CA VAL A 152 5.44 14.54 -34.13
C VAL A 152 4.35 13.66 -34.76
N SER A 153 3.54 12.97 -33.96
CA SER A 153 2.60 11.94 -34.41
C SER A 153 1.13 12.38 -34.39
N GLY A 154 0.81 13.50 -33.74
CA GLY A 154 -0.57 13.94 -33.48
C GLY A 154 -1.30 13.10 -32.43
N ILE A 155 -0.65 12.12 -31.81
CA ILE A 155 -1.22 11.18 -30.83
C ILE A 155 -0.36 11.21 -29.57
N ILE A 156 -1.00 11.20 -28.39
CA ILE A 156 -0.33 11.21 -27.08
C ILE A 156 0.29 9.84 -26.72
N ASP A 157 0.21 8.86 -27.60
CA ASP A 157 0.75 7.51 -27.37
C ASP A 157 2.28 7.48 -27.41
N ALA A 158 2.89 6.72 -26.49
CA ALA A 158 4.32 6.62 -26.32
C ALA A 158 5.01 6.02 -27.55
N ASN A 159 5.55 6.88 -28.42
CA ASN A 159 6.47 6.47 -29.46
C ASN A 159 7.87 6.31 -28.87
N THR A 160 8.37 5.09 -28.83
CA THR A 160 9.66 4.73 -28.24
C THR A 160 10.82 5.60 -28.78
N GLU A 161 10.86 5.86 -30.08
CA GLU A 161 11.94 6.62 -30.71
C GLU A 161 11.90 8.11 -30.33
N THR A 162 10.71 8.74 -30.34
CA THR A 162 10.54 10.14 -29.95
C THR A 162 10.83 10.34 -28.45
N THR A 163 10.36 9.43 -27.60
CA THR A 163 10.64 9.46 -26.17
C THR A 163 12.15 9.36 -25.90
N LYS A 164 12.85 8.48 -26.61
CA LYS A 164 14.30 8.33 -26.52
C LYS A 164 15.02 9.64 -26.89
N LYS A 165 14.69 10.25 -28.04
CA LYS A 165 15.24 11.55 -28.46
C LYS A 165 14.97 12.66 -27.45
N THR A 166 13.80 12.63 -26.82
CA THR A 166 13.46 13.57 -25.74
C THR A 166 14.42 13.43 -24.57
N TYR A 167 14.65 12.22 -24.10
CA TYR A 167 15.61 12.01 -22.98
C TYR A 167 17.05 12.34 -23.40
N GLU A 168 17.45 12.11 -24.66
CA GLU A 168 18.74 12.54 -25.18
C GLU A 168 18.89 14.06 -25.13
N SER A 169 17.86 14.81 -25.50
CA SER A 169 17.88 16.27 -25.45
C SER A 169 17.98 16.79 -24.00
N VAL A 170 17.31 16.13 -23.05
CA VAL A 170 17.43 16.46 -21.63
C VAL A 170 18.83 16.15 -21.10
N ILE A 171 19.41 14.99 -21.45
CA ILE A 171 20.78 14.63 -21.07
C ILE A 171 21.81 15.60 -21.67
N ALA A 172 21.61 16.06 -22.92
CA ALA A 172 22.49 17.04 -23.55
C ALA A 172 22.45 18.39 -22.81
N ARG A 173 21.26 18.84 -22.40
CA ARG A 173 21.08 20.09 -21.63
C ARG A 173 21.50 19.94 -20.16
N TYR A 174 21.23 18.79 -19.56
CA TYR A 174 21.52 18.47 -18.15
C TYR A 174 22.31 17.17 -18.01
N PRO A 175 23.62 17.19 -18.27
CA PRO A 175 24.47 15.99 -18.21
C PRO A 175 24.50 15.33 -16.82
N GLN A 176 24.15 16.06 -15.75
CA GLN A 176 24.14 15.55 -14.37
C GLN A 176 22.80 14.88 -13.98
N SER A 177 21.75 14.99 -14.82
CA SER A 177 20.47 14.35 -14.53
C SER A 177 20.62 12.83 -14.46
N ARG A 178 20.35 12.29 -13.29
CA ARG A 178 20.43 10.86 -12.99
C ARG A 178 19.22 10.13 -13.56
N LEU A 179 18.03 10.73 -13.35
CA LEU A 179 16.77 10.13 -13.76
C LEU A 179 16.69 9.96 -15.27
N SER A 180 17.04 11.00 -16.06
CA SER A 180 17.02 10.92 -17.52
C SER A 180 17.97 9.83 -18.04
N ARG A 181 19.19 9.72 -17.47
CA ARG A 181 20.15 8.66 -17.80
C ARG A 181 19.66 7.26 -17.43
N ARG A 182 18.85 7.15 -16.38
CA ARG A 182 18.23 5.87 -15.98
C ARG A 182 17.05 5.53 -16.88
N LEU A 183 16.16 6.50 -17.15
CA LEU A 183 14.93 6.26 -17.91
C LEU A 183 15.20 5.90 -19.37
N ILE A 184 16.22 6.51 -20.00
CA ILE A 184 16.57 6.20 -21.38
C ILE A 184 16.92 4.73 -21.60
N LEU A 185 17.46 4.04 -20.59
CA LEU A 185 17.78 2.60 -20.64
C LEU A 185 16.54 1.73 -20.88
N ASN A 186 15.35 2.22 -20.55
CA ASN A 186 14.10 1.49 -20.85
C ASN A 186 13.89 1.35 -22.37
N TYR A 187 14.35 2.33 -23.14
CA TYR A 187 14.10 2.50 -24.58
C TYR A 187 15.28 2.09 -25.48
N CYS A 188 16.41 1.69 -24.90
CA CYS A 188 17.58 1.23 -25.61
C CYS A 188 17.65 -0.30 -25.65
N SER A 189 18.29 -0.84 -26.70
CA SER A 189 18.53 -2.27 -26.89
C SER A 189 19.89 -2.53 -27.55
N GLY A 190 20.39 -3.77 -27.47
CA GLY A 190 21.64 -4.18 -28.12
C GLY A 190 22.87 -3.41 -27.64
N ASP A 191 23.77 -3.07 -28.57
CA ASP A 191 25.05 -2.39 -28.26
C ASP A 191 24.84 -1.00 -27.65
N GLU A 192 23.80 -0.28 -28.08
CA GLU A 192 23.48 1.03 -27.50
C GLU A 192 23.11 0.91 -26.02
N PHE A 193 22.28 -0.07 -25.66
CA PHE A 193 21.95 -0.32 -24.26
C PHE A 193 23.22 -0.61 -23.45
N LEU A 194 24.10 -1.44 -23.99
CA LEU A 194 25.35 -1.82 -23.32
C LEU A 194 26.26 -0.58 -23.09
N GLN A 195 26.43 0.27 -24.09
CA GLN A 195 27.25 1.47 -23.99
C GLN A 195 26.67 2.48 -22.96
N ARG A 196 25.35 2.71 -23.00
CA ARG A 196 24.67 3.62 -22.08
C ARG A 196 24.67 3.08 -20.66
N LEU A 197 24.49 1.76 -20.49
CA LEU A 197 24.56 1.09 -19.20
C LEU A 197 25.99 1.17 -18.63
N ASP A 198 27.03 0.95 -19.44
CA ASP A 198 28.43 1.11 -19.04
C ASP A 198 28.71 2.53 -18.53
N ALA A 199 28.29 3.53 -19.30
CA ALA A 199 28.42 4.95 -18.93
C ALA A 199 27.59 5.31 -17.67
N TYR A 200 26.50 4.60 -17.39
CA TYR A 200 25.68 4.80 -16.21
C TYR A 200 26.32 4.14 -14.98
N LEU A 201 26.81 2.89 -15.08
CA LEU A 201 27.30 2.11 -13.95
C LEU A 201 28.62 2.63 -13.36
N LYS A 202 29.60 2.93 -14.21
CA LYS A 202 30.96 3.30 -13.77
C LYS A 202 31.03 4.42 -12.74
N PRO A 203 30.37 5.58 -12.93
CA PRO A 203 30.39 6.66 -11.94
C PRO A 203 29.78 6.25 -10.59
N TYR A 204 28.77 5.37 -10.60
CA TYR A 204 28.11 4.92 -9.37
C TYR A 204 28.91 3.87 -8.63
N ILE A 205 29.60 2.95 -9.36
CA ILE A 205 30.52 1.97 -8.75
C ILE A 205 31.70 2.72 -8.13
N ARG A 206 32.32 3.67 -8.84
CA ARG A 206 33.40 4.52 -8.32
C ARG A 206 33.01 5.32 -7.09
N LYS A 207 31.78 5.84 -7.08
CA LYS A 207 31.24 6.62 -5.96
C LYS A 207 30.83 5.75 -4.76
N GLY A 208 30.52 4.48 -4.98
CA GLY A 208 29.97 3.59 -3.96
C GLY A 208 28.53 3.92 -3.61
N VAL A 209 27.57 3.47 -4.44
CA VAL A 209 26.15 3.74 -4.26
C VAL A 209 25.40 2.42 -4.00
N PRO A 210 25.08 2.06 -2.73
CA PRO A 210 24.48 0.78 -2.40
C PRO A 210 23.16 0.47 -3.12
N PRO A 211 22.22 1.43 -3.32
CA PRO A 211 20.94 1.17 -4.00
C PRO A 211 21.04 1.10 -5.53
N LEU A 212 22.24 1.04 -6.12
CA LEU A 212 22.42 1.02 -7.57
C LEU A 212 21.69 -0.15 -8.23
N PHE A 213 21.80 -1.35 -7.67
CA PHE A 213 21.20 -2.56 -8.22
C PHE A 213 19.68 -2.48 -8.26
N ILE A 214 19.06 -2.02 -7.17
CA ILE A 214 17.59 -1.95 -7.04
C ILE A 214 16.96 -1.00 -8.07
N GLN A 215 17.71 0.06 -8.48
CA GLN A 215 17.26 0.97 -9.53
C GLN A 215 17.23 0.31 -10.91
N LEU A 216 17.95 -0.80 -11.11
CA LEU A 216 18.09 -1.50 -12.38
C LEU A 216 17.22 -2.77 -12.47
N VAL A 217 16.77 -3.34 -11.35
CA VAL A 217 16.02 -4.61 -11.31
C VAL A 217 14.87 -4.64 -12.31
N GLY A 218 14.11 -3.55 -12.45
CA GLY A 218 13.01 -3.48 -13.41
C GLY A 218 13.43 -3.66 -14.89
N LEU A 219 14.68 -3.35 -15.25
CA LEU A 219 15.21 -3.61 -16.61
C LEU A 219 15.57 -5.09 -16.82
N LEU A 220 15.95 -5.78 -15.73
CA LEU A 220 16.48 -7.14 -15.78
C LEU A 220 15.41 -8.21 -15.97
N ASN A 221 14.14 -7.84 -16.01
CA ASN A 221 13.04 -8.71 -16.44
C ASN A 221 13.12 -9.06 -17.94
N ASP A 222 13.78 -8.20 -18.75
CA ASP A 222 14.09 -8.52 -20.14
C ASP A 222 15.36 -9.39 -20.21
N SER A 223 15.22 -10.60 -20.77
CA SER A 223 16.31 -11.57 -20.86
C SER A 223 17.53 -11.05 -21.64
N LYS A 224 17.32 -10.23 -22.68
CA LYS A 224 18.41 -9.64 -23.46
C LYS A 224 19.17 -8.59 -22.67
N LYS A 225 18.45 -7.72 -21.94
CA LYS A 225 19.06 -6.72 -21.05
C LYS A 225 19.77 -7.38 -19.87
N LEU A 226 19.22 -8.45 -19.34
CA LEU A 226 19.86 -9.25 -18.29
C LEU A 226 21.17 -9.86 -18.78
N SER A 227 21.22 -10.47 -19.96
CA SER A 227 22.44 -11.03 -20.55
C SER A 227 23.50 -9.94 -20.82
N ALA A 228 23.10 -8.77 -21.29
CA ALA A 228 23.98 -7.64 -21.50
C ALA A 228 24.57 -7.13 -20.17
N PHE A 229 23.76 -7.05 -19.11
CA PHE A 229 24.21 -6.67 -17.78
C PHE A 229 25.22 -7.70 -17.21
N GLU A 230 24.93 -8.98 -17.32
CA GLU A 230 25.82 -10.07 -16.89
C GLU A 230 27.17 -10.04 -17.62
N SER A 231 27.14 -9.83 -18.93
CA SER A 231 28.34 -9.67 -19.76
C SER A 231 29.21 -8.50 -19.30
N LEU A 232 28.58 -7.37 -18.97
CA LEU A 232 29.27 -6.18 -18.50
C LEU A 232 29.88 -6.36 -17.11
N LEU A 233 29.16 -6.98 -16.18
CA LEU A 233 29.70 -7.30 -14.85
C LEU A 233 30.88 -8.27 -14.93
N THR A 234 30.82 -9.27 -15.81
CA THR A 234 31.88 -10.21 -16.04
C THR A 234 33.13 -9.50 -16.62
N LYS A 235 32.94 -8.57 -17.57
CA LYS A 235 34.00 -7.74 -18.12
C LYS A 235 34.65 -6.90 -17.00
N TYR A 236 33.88 -6.24 -16.14
CA TYR A 236 34.42 -5.44 -15.04
C TYR A 236 35.23 -6.28 -14.05
N ARG A 237 34.70 -7.44 -13.64
CA ARG A 237 35.38 -8.36 -12.73
C ARG A 237 36.74 -8.81 -13.30
N ASN A 238 36.77 -9.22 -14.57
CA ASN A 238 37.99 -9.68 -15.23
C ASN A 238 38.99 -8.53 -15.39
N SER A 239 38.55 -7.33 -15.77
CA SER A 239 39.39 -6.16 -15.92
C SER A 239 39.97 -5.70 -14.59
N MET A 240 39.16 -5.62 -13.52
CA MET A 240 39.63 -5.30 -12.17
C MET A 240 40.68 -6.29 -11.65
N SER A 241 40.46 -7.58 -11.88
CA SER A 241 41.43 -8.63 -11.45
C SER A 241 42.73 -8.59 -12.24
N ALA A 242 42.69 -8.23 -13.54
CA ALA A 242 43.85 -8.22 -14.41
C ALA A 242 44.69 -6.95 -14.33
N ILE A 243 44.03 -5.79 -14.30
CA ILE A 243 44.67 -4.49 -14.49
C ILE A 243 44.39 -3.49 -13.35
N GLY A 244 43.41 -3.79 -12.50
CA GLY A 244 42.94 -2.89 -11.43
C GLY A 244 42.18 -1.69 -11.94
N SER A 245 41.51 -1.80 -13.10
CA SER A 245 40.64 -0.77 -13.70
C SER A 245 39.37 -1.39 -14.23
N LEU A 246 38.27 -0.62 -14.22
CA LEU A 246 36.99 -1.00 -14.86
C LEU A 246 37.10 -1.05 -16.38
N ASP A 247 38.02 -0.30 -16.96
CA ASP A 247 38.25 -0.23 -18.41
C ASP A 247 39.63 -0.71 -18.79
N ALA A 248 39.69 -1.70 -19.68
CA ALA A 248 40.93 -2.22 -20.24
C ALA A 248 41.64 -1.23 -21.22
N GLN A 249 40.97 -0.16 -21.63
CA GLN A 249 41.46 0.76 -22.68
C GLN A 249 41.70 2.20 -22.21
N GLU A 250 41.19 2.60 -21.05
CA GLU A 250 41.30 3.98 -20.55
C GLU A 250 42.32 4.05 -19.41
N SER A 251 43.50 4.54 -19.72
CA SER A 251 44.54 4.99 -18.80
C SER A 251 45.34 3.94 -18.00
N ASN A 252 46.60 4.23 -17.83
CA ASN A 252 47.56 3.55 -16.90
C ASN A 252 47.21 3.86 -15.41
N GLU A 253 46.11 4.50 -15.10
CA GLU A 253 45.70 4.82 -13.72
C GLU A 253 44.85 3.69 -13.14
N LYS A 254 45.26 3.15 -12.01
CA LYS A 254 44.48 2.17 -11.25
C LYS A 254 43.32 2.84 -10.57
N GLU A 255 42.17 2.14 -10.55
CA GLU A 255 41.00 2.58 -9.79
C GLU A 255 41.29 2.59 -8.27
N ALA A 256 40.52 3.38 -7.53
CA ALA A 256 40.61 3.36 -6.08
C ALA A 256 40.20 1.96 -5.54
N PRO A 257 40.85 1.46 -4.46
CA PRO A 257 40.50 0.16 -3.88
C PRO A 257 39.00 0.03 -3.52
N THR A 258 38.32 1.15 -3.17
CA THR A 258 36.88 1.21 -2.91
C THR A 258 36.04 0.84 -4.12
N THR A 259 36.54 1.05 -5.34
CA THR A 259 35.82 0.68 -6.57
C THR A 259 35.63 -0.83 -6.68
N ASP A 260 36.67 -1.61 -6.32
CA ASP A 260 36.57 -3.07 -6.27
C ASP A 260 35.59 -3.56 -5.22
N VAL A 261 35.60 -2.94 -4.05
CA VAL A 261 34.64 -3.24 -2.96
C VAL A 261 33.18 -3.06 -3.45
N TRP A 262 32.87 -1.93 -4.09
CA TRP A 262 31.52 -1.65 -4.57
C TRP A 262 31.13 -2.44 -5.83
N LEU A 263 32.12 -2.84 -6.65
CA LEU A 263 31.88 -3.79 -7.74
C LEU A 263 31.49 -5.16 -7.18
N ASN A 264 32.19 -5.65 -6.16
CA ASN A 264 31.89 -6.92 -5.50
C ASN A 264 30.54 -6.86 -4.76
N TYR A 265 30.17 -5.71 -4.19
CA TYR A 265 28.83 -5.49 -3.62
C TYR A 265 27.72 -5.63 -4.69
N LEU A 266 27.90 -4.99 -5.84
CA LEU A 266 26.96 -5.08 -6.97
C LEU A 266 26.87 -6.52 -7.52
N LEU A 267 28.02 -7.23 -7.61
CA LEU A 267 28.06 -8.62 -8.03
C LEU A 267 27.30 -9.54 -7.05
N ALA A 268 27.47 -9.35 -5.75
CA ALA A 268 26.78 -10.13 -4.73
C ALA A 268 25.26 -9.89 -4.80
N GLN A 269 24.81 -8.65 -4.98
CA GLN A 269 23.38 -8.34 -5.21
C GLN A 269 22.85 -9.02 -6.48
N TYR A 270 23.62 -9.02 -7.56
CA TYR A 270 23.24 -9.69 -8.80
C TYR A 270 23.15 -11.23 -8.61
N TYR A 271 24.11 -11.86 -7.93
CA TYR A 271 24.03 -13.30 -7.65
C TYR A 271 22.87 -13.65 -6.73
N ASN A 272 22.54 -12.82 -5.75
CA ASN A 272 21.33 -12.97 -4.92
C ASN A 272 20.07 -12.93 -5.79
N PHE A 273 19.95 -11.96 -6.67
CA PHE A 273 18.83 -11.86 -7.62
C PHE A 273 18.69 -13.10 -8.53
N LYS A 274 19.83 -13.69 -8.94
CA LYS A 274 19.86 -14.94 -9.72
C LYS A 274 19.64 -16.20 -8.86
N ARG A 275 19.37 -16.04 -7.57
CA ARG A 275 19.25 -17.14 -6.57
C ARG A 275 20.49 -18.02 -6.48
N LYS A 276 21.64 -17.47 -6.82
CA LYS A 276 22.97 -18.09 -6.65
C LYS A 276 23.54 -17.66 -5.30
N TYR A 277 22.89 -18.14 -4.24
CA TYR A 277 23.16 -17.69 -2.86
C TYR A 277 24.56 -18.00 -2.39
N GLN A 278 25.10 -19.17 -2.78
CA GLN A 278 26.44 -19.58 -2.36
C GLN A 278 27.51 -18.66 -2.95
N GLU A 279 27.44 -18.35 -4.24
CA GLU A 279 28.37 -17.44 -4.91
C GLU A 279 28.28 -16.01 -4.34
N ALA A 280 27.08 -15.57 -3.96
CA ALA A 280 26.89 -14.29 -3.29
C ALA A 280 27.59 -14.26 -1.92
N ILE A 281 27.41 -15.31 -1.11
CA ILE A 281 28.03 -15.43 0.23
C ILE A 281 29.55 -15.47 0.13
N GLU A 282 30.15 -16.23 -0.81
CA GLU A 282 31.61 -16.31 -0.99
C GLU A 282 32.21 -14.94 -1.28
N ILE A 283 31.57 -14.13 -2.13
CA ILE A 283 32.03 -12.76 -2.40
C ILE A 283 31.88 -11.89 -1.14
N ILE A 284 30.77 -11.95 -0.44
CA ILE A 284 30.52 -11.17 0.77
C ILE A 284 31.56 -11.52 1.84
N ASP A 285 31.82 -12.81 2.08
CA ASP A 285 32.78 -13.26 3.09
C ASP A 285 34.18 -12.81 2.78
N SER A 286 34.60 -12.88 1.51
CA SER A 286 35.89 -12.36 1.06
C SER A 286 36.02 -10.85 1.33
N GLN A 287 34.94 -10.08 1.13
CA GLN A 287 34.92 -8.63 1.38
C GLN A 287 34.91 -8.31 2.87
N LEU A 288 34.21 -9.06 3.68
CA LEU A 288 34.15 -8.87 5.14
C LEU A 288 35.51 -9.16 5.81
N LEU A 289 36.35 -10.04 5.23
CA LEU A 289 37.73 -10.24 5.69
C LEU A 289 38.62 -9.01 5.46
N SER A 290 38.39 -8.27 4.37
CA SER A 290 39.17 -7.08 4.02
C SER A 290 38.58 -5.79 4.57
N THR A 291 37.28 -5.70 4.69
CA THR A 291 36.52 -4.51 5.15
C THR A 291 35.49 -4.87 6.23
N PRO A 292 35.91 -5.27 7.44
CA PRO A 292 35.04 -5.81 8.47
C PRO A 292 34.09 -4.77 9.10
N THR A 293 34.24 -3.50 8.79
CA THR A 293 33.41 -2.41 9.33
C THR A 293 32.37 -1.87 8.33
N LEU A 294 32.32 -2.42 7.12
CA LEU A 294 31.37 -1.96 6.11
C LEU A 294 30.01 -2.64 6.31
N VAL A 295 29.09 -1.90 6.93
CA VAL A 295 27.77 -2.37 7.37
C VAL A 295 26.92 -2.91 6.21
N ASP A 296 27.05 -2.32 5.01
CA ASP A 296 26.31 -2.73 3.82
C ASP A 296 26.47 -4.21 3.48
N PHE A 297 27.66 -4.80 3.67
CA PHE A 297 27.88 -6.23 3.43
C PHE A 297 27.19 -7.13 4.46
N TYR A 298 27.08 -6.70 5.72
CA TYR A 298 26.31 -7.43 6.74
C TYR A 298 24.85 -7.43 6.40
N VAL A 299 24.31 -6.26 5.99
CA VAL A 299 22.93 -6.11 5.53
C VAL A 299 22.68 -7.00 4.31
N LEU A 300 23.57 -6.97 3.30
CA LEU A 300 23.42 -7.80 2.11
C LEU A 300 23.53 -9.30 2.43
N LYS A 301 24.40 -9.69 3.36
CA LYS A 301 24.50 -11.09 3.80
C LYS A 301 23.21 -11.56 4.46
N ALA A 302 22.61 -10.71 5.31
CA ALA A 302 21.32 -10.98 5.89
C ALA A 302 20.23 -11.13 4.81
N ASP A 303 20.23 -10.27 3.78
CA ASP A 303 19.29 -10.36 2.65
C ASP A 303 19.45 -11.68 1.88
N VAL A 304 20.68 -12.14 1.64
CA VAL A 304 20.93 -13.41 0.95
C VAL A 304 20.37 -14.61 1.73
N PHE A 305 20.59 -14.66 3.05
CA PHE A 305 20.00 -15.72 3.89
C PHE A 305 18.46 -15.62 3.97
N HIS A 306 17.93 -14.41 4.04
CA HIS A 306 16.49 -14.17 4.02
C HIS A 306 15.84 -14.69 2.72
N ASP A 307 16.43 -14.33 1.57
CA ASP A 307 15.94 -14.75 0.25
C ASP A 307 16.12 -16.26 0.01
N ALA A 308 17.11 -16.87 0.69
CA ALA A 308 17.28 -18.32 0.73
C ALA A 308 16.27 -19.05 1.66
N GLY A 309 15.51 -18.30 2.49
CA GLY A 309 14.52 -18.82 3.43
C GLY A 309 15.06 -19.16 4.83
N ASP A 310 16.32 -18.84 5.13
CA ASP A 310 16.91 -19.00 6.47
C ASP A 310 16.74 -17.71 7.28
N TYR A 311 15.54 -17.48 7.78
CA TYR A 311 15.17 -16.28 8.55
C TYR A 311 15.95 -16.16 9.87
N ILE A 312 16.32 -17.29 10.49
CA ILE A 312 17.08 -17.29 11.76
C ILE A 312 18.47 -16.74 11.54
N THR A 313 19.20 -17.26 10.56
CA THR A 313 20.54 -16.78 10.23
C THR A 313 20.51 -15.35 9.69
N ALA A 314 19.50 -15.01 8.87
CA ALA A 314 19.28 -13.66 8.37
C ALA A 314 19.11 -12.65 9.52
N SER A 315 18.29 -12.97 10.52
CA SER A 315 18.08 -12.09 11.68
C SER A 315 19.37 -11.86 12.50
N ARG A 316 20.23 -12.87 12.61
CA ARG A 316 21.53 -12.74 13.31
C ARG A 316 22.50 -11.82 12.56
N TRP A 317 22.63 -11.98 11.23
CA TRP A 317 23.49 -11.09 10.43
C TRP A 317 22.97 -9.65 10.42
N MET A 318 21.66 -9.45 10.45
CA MET A 318 21.10 -8.12 10.57
C MET A 318 21.31 -7.51 11.96
N GLU A 319 21.34 -8.33 13.01
CA GLU A 319 21.69 -7.92 14.38
C GLU A 319 23.17 -7.48 14.47
N GLU A 320 24.09 -8.19 13.81
CA GLU A 320 25.49 -7.75 13.66
C GLU A 320 25.60 -6.41 12.93
N ALA A 321 24.87 -6.24 11.81
CA ALA A 321 24.81 -4.96 11.10
C ALA A 321 24.38 -3.82 12.01
N GLN A 322 23.32 -4.03 12.82
CA GLN A 322 22.82 -3.02 13.76
C GLN A 322 23.80 -2.77 14.92
N SER A 323 24.60 -3.74 15.31
CA SER A 323 25.63 -3.57 16.34
C SER A 323 26.75 -2.64 15.89
N LEU A 324 27.05 -2.62 14.59
CA LEU A 324 28.05 -1.74 13.98
C LEU A 324 27.55 -0.29 13.82
N ASP A 325 26.27 -0.10 13.53
CA ASP A 325 25.64 1.22 13.47
C ASP A 325 24.33 1.25 14.27
N THR A 326 24.47 1.53 15.56
CA THR A 326 23.34 1.58 16.48
C THR A 326 22.47 2.83 16.33
N ALA A 327 22.92 3.85 15.60
CA ALA A 327 22.20 5.11 15.41
C ALA A 327 21.34 5.13 14.15
N ASP A 328 21.54 4.17 13.23
CA ASP A 328 20.74 4.10 12.01
C ASP A 328 19.36 3.47 12.26
N ARG A 329 18.31 4.28 12.06
CA ARG A 329 16.91 3.83 12.18
C ARG A 329 16.51 2.85 11.09
N PHE A 330 17.06 2.97 9.89
CA PHE A 330 16.74 2.06 8.78
C PHE A 330 17.22 0.64 9.10
N ILE A 331 18.47 0.51 9.55
CA ILE A 331 19.05 -0.79 9.95
C ILE A 331 18.27 -1.36 11.15
N ASN A 332 17.95 -0.52 12.14
CA ASN A 332 17.16 -0.94 13.30
C ASN A 332 15.77 -1.47 12.89
N ALA A 333 15.06 -0.76 12.01
CA ALA A 333 13.75 -1.18 11.53
C ALA A 333 13.84 -2.49 10.74
N ARG A 334 14.85 -2.66 9.89
CA ARG A 334 15.08 -3.91 9.16
C ARG A 334 15.44 -5.08 10.09
N CYS A 335 16.29 -4.81 11.09
CA CYS A 335 16.64 -5.80 12.10
C CYS A 335 15.40 -6.27 12.87
N THR A 336 14.56 -5.32 13.31
CA THR A 336 13.28 -5.62 13.94
C THR A 336 12.41 -6.51 13.06
N LYS A 337 12.29 -6.18 11.77
CA LYS A 337 11.50 -6.95 10.81
C LYS A 337 12.01 -8.39 10.66
N PHE A 338 13.32 -8.56 10.44
CA PHE A 338 13.93 -9.89 10.31
C PHE A 338 13.80 -10.74 11.58
N MET A 339 13.86 -10.11 12.76
CA MET A 339 13.59 -10.79 14.03
C MET A 339 12.13 -11.25 14.15
N VAL A 340 11.17 -10.45 13.69
CA VAL A 340 9.74 -10.82 13.66
C VAL A 340 9.53 -12.02 12.73
N GLU A 341 10.09 -11.98 11.52
CA GLU A 341 10.00 -13.07 10.54
C GLU A 341 10.69 -14.36 11.01
N ALA A 342 11.72 -14.23 11.86
CA ALA A 342 12.36 -15.35 12.55
C ALA A 342 11.62 -15.81 13.83
N HIS A 343 10.43 -15.29 14.11
CA HIS A 343 9.61 -15.55 15.30
C HIS A 343 10.28 -15.16 16.64
N ARG A 344 11.27 -14.27 16.62
CA ARG A 344 11.97 -13.72 17.78
C ARG A 344 11.28 -12.42 18.26
N LEU A 345 9.99 -12.54 18.66
CA LEU A 345 9.13 -11.35 18.89
C LEU A 345 9.57 -10.49 20.09
N GLU A 346 10.15 -11.09 21.13
CA GLU A 346 10.67 -10.36 22.29
C GLU A 346 11.92 -9.57 21.91
N ASP A 347 12.86 -10.20 21.18
CA ASP A 347 14.06 -9.56 20.69
C ASP A 347 13.72 -8.42 19.72
N ALA A 348 12.74 -8.63 18.82
CA ALA A 348 12.24 -7.62 17.92
C ALA A 348 11.67 -6.40 18.66
N THR A 349 10.91 -6.64 19.74
CA THR A 349 10.36 -5.57 20.59
C THR A 349 11.50 -4.81 21.29
N ASN A 350 12.49 -5.50 21.82
CA ASN A 350 13.68 -4.91 22.44
C ASN A 350 14.52 -4.12 21.43
N MET A 351 14.65 -4.62 20.20
CA MET A 351 15.34 -3.92 19.13
C MET A 351 14.63 -2.60 18.77
N ALA A 352 13.32 -2.65 18.57
CA ALA A 352 12.49 -1.47 18.29
C ALA A 352 12.53 -0.44 19.43
N SER A 353 12.64 -0.89 20.70
CA SER A 353 12.67 -0.01 21.87
C SER A 353 13.80 1.00 21.87
N LYS A 354 14.91 0.71 21.16
CA LYS A 354 16.06 1.63 21.04
C LYS A 354 15.68 2.98 20.42
N PHE A 355 14.57 3.04 19.66
CA PHE A 355 14.07 4.24 18.99
C PHE A 355 12.68 4.68 19.45
N THR A 356 12.17 4.11 20.54
CA THR A 356 10.89 4.52 21.17
C THR A 356 11.13 5.35 22.43
N ARG A 357 10.09 6.00 22.95
CA ARG A 357 10.17 6.77 24.20
C ARG A 357 10.29 5.80 25.39
N GLY A 358 11.15 6.13 26.35
CA GLY A 358 11.41 5.27 27.51
C GLY A 358 10.28 5.16 28.54
N ASN A 359 9.24 6.00 28.43
CA ASN A 359 8.15 6.07 29.41
C ASN A 359 6.91 5.24 29.02
N THR A 360 6.89 4.67 27.81
CA THR A 360 5.78 3.87 27.29
C THR A 360 6.28 2.52 26.78
N SER A 361 5.41 1.53 26.77
CA SER A 361 5.73 0.25 26.13
C SER A 361 6.10 0.47 24.66
N PRO A 362 7.16 -0.16 24.12
CA PRO A 362 7.52 -0.03 22.71
C PRO A 362 6.36 -0.39 21.75
N LYS A 363 5.54 -1.38 22.11
CA LYS A 363 4.37 -1.77 21.33
C LYS A 363 3.30 -0.70 21.31
N GLU A 364 2.96 -0.13 22.45
CA GLU A 364 2.00 0.98 22.58
C GLU A 364 2.50 2.19 21.80
N TYR A 365 3.78 2.58 21.98
CA TYR A 365 4.36 3.71 21.24
C TYR A 365 4.29 3.54 19.73
N LEU A 366 4.65 2.34 19.22
CA LEU A 366 4.60 2.05 17.78
C LEU A 366 3.17 1.99 17.25
N SER A 367 2.21 1.55 18.06
CA SER A 367 0.79 1.60 17.74
C SER A 367 0.27 3.03 17.70
N GLU A 368 0.52 3.85 18.72
CA GLU A 368 0.17 5.29 18.72
C GLU A 368 0.73 6.02 17.51
N MET A 369 1.95 5.69 17.10
CA MET A 369 2.59 6.22 15.89
C MET A 369 2.06 5.60 14.59
N GLN A 370 1.03 4.75 14.66
CA GLN A 370 0.40 4.08 13.51
C GLN A 370 1.42 3.33 12.63
N CYS A 371 2.35 2.61 13.26
CA CYS A 371 3.37 1.83 12.59
C CYS A 371 2.78 0.54 12.02
N MET A 372 2.03 0.64 10.91
CA MET A 372 1.22 -0.45 10.33
C MET A 372 2.04 -1.69 9.99
N TRP A 373 3.26 -1.53 9.46
CA TRP A 373 4.12 -2.67 9.11
C TRP A 373 4.47 -3.50 10.36
N PHE A 374 4.76 -2.83 11.49
CA PHE A 374 5.11 -3.53 12.73
C PHE A 374 3.93 -4.35 13.26
N LEU A 375 2.72 -3.78 13.27
CA LEU A 375 1.50 -4.48 13.69
C LEU A 375 1.22 -5.68 12.78
N LEU A 376 1.28 -5.48 11.46
CA LEU A 376 0.96 -6.50 10.47
C LEU A 376 1.97 -7.65 10.46
N ASP A 377 3.28 -7.36 10.47
CA ASP A 377 4.30 -8.40 10.44
C ASP A 377 4.29 -9.22 11.75
N ASN A 378 4.07 -8.57 12.91
CA ASN A 378 3.84 -9.31 14.17
C ASN A 378 2.57 -10.17 14.11
N ALA A 379 1.48 -9.69 13.51
CA ALA A 379 0.25 -10.47 13.36
C ALA A 379 0.47 -11.70 12.46
N ARG A 380 1.25 -11.58 11.38
CA ARG A 380 1.64 -12.71 10.51
C ARG A 380 2.47 -13.74 11.27
N ALA A 381 3.51 -13.30 11.99
CA ALA A 381 4.33 -14.19 12.80
C ALA A 381 3.53 -14.91 13.89
N LEU A 382 2.62 -14.21 14.56
CA LEU A 382 1.73 -14.81 15.58
C LEU A 382 0.78 -15.84 14.97
N LYS A 383 0.25 -15.61 13.76
CA LYS A 383 -0.56 -16.60 13.03
C LYS A 383 0.26 -17.86 12.73
N GLU A 384 1.49 -17.70 12.23
CA GLU A 384 2.41 -18.81 11.91
C GLU A 384 2.78 -19.62 13.19
N MET A 385 2.89 -18.95 14.33
CA MET A 385 3.09 -19.56 15.63
C MET A 385 1.82 -20.21 16.23
N GLY A 386 0.67 -20.13 15.55
CA GLY A 386 -0.62 -20.63 16.03
C GLY A 386 -1.30 -19.77 17.10
N ARG A 387 -0.78 -18.57 17.39
CA ARG A 387 -1.33 -17.63 18.39
C ARG A 387 -2.41 -16.74 17.75
N PHE A 388 -3.51 -17.36 17.32
CA PHE A 388 -4.55 -16.71 16.52
C PHE A 388 -5.23 -15.53 17.23
N GLY A 389 -5.48 -15.64 18.52
CA GLY A 389 -6.12 -14.56 19.29
C GLY A 389 -5.27 -13.29 19.35
N ASP A 390 -3.97 -13.45 19.60
CA ASP A 390 -3.03 -12.32 19.61
C ASP A 390 -2.88 -11.71 18.22
N ALA A 391 -2.84 -12.53 17.16
CA ALA A 391 -2.80 -12.06 15.78
C ALA A 391 -4.05 -11.26 15.43
N LEU A 392 -5.24 -11.75 15.79
CA LEU A 392 -6.50 -11.05 15.58
C LEU A 392 -6.57 -9.73 16.35
N LYS A 393 -6.04 -9.67 17.59
CA LYS A 393 -5.96 -8.44 18.37
C LYS A 393 -5.24 -7.34 17.57
N LEU A 394 -4.09 -7.64 16.98
CA LEU A 394 -3.35 -6.69 16.14
C LEU A 394 -4.11 -6.32 14.85
N CYS A 395 -4.81 -7.27 14.23
CA CYS A 395 -5.65 -6.97 13.06
C CYS A 395 -6.79 -6.00 13.40
N HIS A 396 -7.45 -6.19 14.55
CA HIS A 396 -8.49 -5.27 15.02
C HIS A 396 -7.92 -3.90 15.39
N GLU A 397 -6.72 -3.85 15.93
CA GLU A 397 -6.01 -2.60 16.24
C GLU A 397 -5.73 -1.80 14.97
N VAL A 398 -5.21 -2.43 13.91
CA VAL A 398 -5.07 -1.79 12.59
C VAL A 398 -6.42 -1.30 12.07
N GLN A 399 -7.48 -2.12 12.15
CA GLN A 399 -8.82 -1.70 11.73
C GLN A 399 -9.31 -0.48 12.52
N GLN A 400 -8.99 -0.40 13.81
CA GLN A 400 -9.36 0.74 14.65
C GLN A 400 -8.60 2.00 14.25
N HIS A 401 -7.33 1.92 13.89
CA HIS A 401 -6.59 3.06 13.34
C HIS A 401 -7.26 3.66 12.10
N TYR A 402 -7.72 2.80 11.17
CA TYR A 402 -8.46 3.26 9.98
C TYR A 402 -9.83 3.89 10.32
N ARG A 403 -10.46 3.49 11.42
CA ARG A 403 -11.69 4.16 11.92
C ARG A 403 -11.35 5.51 12.55
N ASN A 404 -10.34 5.55 13.40
CA ASN A 404 -9.93 6.77 14.09
C ASN A 404 -9.54 7.89 13.12
N ILE A 405 -8.84 7.56 12.01
CA ILE A 405 -8.52 8.54 10.97
C ILE A 405 -9.80 9.16 10.39
N LEU A 406 -10.90 8.41 10.26
CA LEU A 406 -12.17 8.94 9.76
C LEU A 406 -12.94 9.74 10.80
N ASP A 407 -12.84 9.39 12.08
CA ASP A 407 -13.61 9.97 13.16
C ASP A 407 -13.01 11.29 13.68
N ASP A 408 -11.67 11.46 13.61
CA ASP A 408 -10.91 12.52 14.30
C ASP A 408 -10.55 13.73 13.40
N GLN A 409 -11.42 14.06 12.41
CA GLN A 409 -11.05 15.03 11.36
C GLN A 409 -11.71 16.42 11.47
N LEU A 410 -12.55 16.65 12.46
CA LEU A 410 -13.34 17.89 12.52
C LEU A 410 -12.47 19.16 12.51
N ASP A 411 -11.38 19.17 13.25
CA ASP A 411 -10.47 20.32 13.34
C ASP A 411 -9.70 20.52 12.03
N PHE A 412 -9.30 19.43 11.37
CA PHE A 412 -8.66 19.46 10.06
C PHE A 412 -9.58 20.06 8.98
N HIS A 413 -10.85 19.63 8.93
CA HIS A 413 -11.82 20.19 8.00
C HIS A 413 -12.04 21.69 8.22
N SER A 414 -12.12 22.12 9.48
CA SER A 414 -12.25 23.53 9.85
C SER A 414 -11.02 24.34 9.45
N TYR A 415 -9.83 23.79 9.66
CA TYR A 415 -8.55 24.41 9.28
C TYR A 415 -8.46 24.63 7.77
N CYS A 416 -8.70 23.59 6.96
CA CYS A 416 -8.59 23.65 5.51
C CYS A 416 -9.53 24.70 4.90
N LEU A 417 -10.76 24.79 5.37
CA LEU A 417 -11.72 25.80 4.90
C LEU A 417 -11.31 27.22 5.30
N ARG A 418 -10.74 27.39 6.49
CA ARG A 418 -10.29 28.70 6.98
C ARG A 418 -9.05 29.18 6.27
N LYS A 419 -8.10 28.27 6.00
CA LYS A 419 -6.81 28.54 5.35
C LYS A 419 -6.82 28.43 3.83
N VAL A 420 -7.96 28.03 3.25
CA VAL A 420 -8.15 27.91 1.80
C VAL A 420 -7.15 26.96 1.12
N THR A 421 -6.76 25.88 1.78
CA THR A 421 -5.89 24.85 1.19
C THR A 421 -6.73 23.86 0.38
N LEU A 422 -7.40 24.32 -0.67
CA LEU A 422 -8.57 23.64 -1.26
C LEU A 422 -8.23 22.46 -2.14
N ARG A 423 -7.22 22.57 -3.01
CA ARG A 423 -6.84 21.48 -3.92
C ARG A 423 -6.42 20.24 -3.16
N SER A 424 -5.46 20.37 -2.26
CA SER A 424 -5.00 19.27 -1.42
C SER A 424 -6.11 18.75 -0.48
N TYR A 425 -7.00 19.64 -0.02
CA TYR A 425 -8.14 19.23 0.80
C TYR A 425 -9.13 18.36 0.02
N VAL A 426 -9.48 18.71 -1.23
CA VAL A 426 -10.31 17.88 -2.09
C VAL A 426 -9.67 16.52 -2.36
N GLU A 427 -8.36 16.51 -2.64
CA GLU A 427 -7.60 15.27 -2.84
C GLU A 427 -7.62 14.40 -1.58
N THR A 428 -7.44 15.00 -0.40
CA THR A 428 -7.51 14.30 0.89
C THR A 428 -8.89 13.71 1.12
N LEU A 429 -9.98 14.47 0.91
CA LEU A 429 -11.36 13.97 1.04
C LEU A 429 -11.63 12.78 0.10
N ARG A 430 -11.11 12.83 -1.12
CA ARG A 430 -11.21 11.72 -2.08
C ARG A 430 -10.35 10.51 -1.69
N LEU A 431 -9.22 10.77 -1.03
CA LEU A 431 -8.38 9.71 -0.47
C LEU A 431 -9.09 9.03 0.72
N GLU A 432 -9.73 9.81 1.59
CA GLU A 432 -10.49 9.31 2.74
C GLU A 432 -11.64 8.40 2.33
N ASP A 433 -12.36 8.74 1.25
CA ASP A 433 -13.40 7.88 0.68
C ASP A 433 -12.87 6.49 0.29
N ARG A 434 -11.55 6.38 0.02
CA ARG A 434 -10.87 5.16 -0.40
C ARG A 434 -9.77 4.72 0.56
N LEU A 435 -9.73 5.23 1.77
CA LEU A 435 -8.64 4.99 2.73
C LEU A 435 -8.38 3.49 2.95
N ARG A 436 -9.44 2.68 2.99
CA ARG A 436 -9.35 1.23 3.16
C ARG A 436 -8.95 0.45 1.89
N ASP A 437 -8.72 1.14 0.76
CA ASP A 437 -8.09 0.56 -0.43
C ASP A 437 -6.55 0.50 -0.30
N HIS A 438 -6.01 1.02 0.80
CA HIS A 438 -4.58 0.97 1.07
C HIS A 438 -4.09 -0.47 1.31
N GLN A 439 -2.91 -0.81 0.80
CA GLN A 439 -2.34 -2.16 0.88
C GLN A 439 -2.27 -2.71 2.31
N SER A 440 -1.92 -1.89 3.30
CA SER A 440 -1.85 -2.33 4.71
C SER A 440 -3.22 -2.77 5.25
N TYR A 441 -4.32 -2.12 4.84
CA TYR A 441 -5.65 -2.56 5.23
C TYR A 441 -6.03 -3.88 4.54
N PHE A 442 -5.72 -3.98 3.24
CA PHE A 442 -5.96 -5.21 2.46
C PHE A 442 -5.24 -6.40 3.09
N ASP A 443 -3.94 -6.28 3.34
CA ASP A 443 -3.13 -7.34 3.95
C ASP A 443 -3.64 -7.74 5.35
N THR A 444 -4.04 -6.75 6.15
CA THR A 444 -4.61 -7.00 7.49
C THR A 444 -5.95 -7.73 7.41
N ALA A 445 -6.83 -7.27 6.52
CA ALA A 445 -8.15 -7.89 6.34
C ALA A 445 -8.03 -9.30 5.75
N GLN A 446 -7.13 -9.53 4.81
CA GLN A 446 -6.81 -10.85 4.29
C GLN A 446 -6.35 -11.77 5.43
N LEU A 447 -5.39 -11.33 6.23
CA LEU A 447 -4.86 -12.10 7.35
C LEU A 447 -5.95 -12.47 8.37
N ALA A 448 -6.79 -11.50 8.74
CA ALA A 448 -7.90 -11.72 9.67
C ALA A 448 -8.92 -12.72 9.10
N VAL A 449 -9.31 -12.57 7.83
CA VAL A 449 -10.23 -13.51 7.16
C VAL A 449 -9.64 -14.92 7.13
N GLU A 450 -8.37 -15.06 6.77
CA GLU A 450 -7.68 -16.36 6.75
C GLU A 450 -7.66 -17.03 8.13
N ILE A 451 -7.40 -16.27 9.20
CA ILE A 451 -7.43 -16.78 10.58
C ILE A 451 -8.84 -17.23 10.94
N TYR A 452 -9.88 -16.43 10.68
CA TYR A 452 -11.25 -16.80 10.97
C TYR A 452 -11.74 -18.02 10.16
N LEU A 453 -11.30 -18.16 8.91
CA LEU A 453 -11.57 -19.35 8.10
C LEU A 453 -10.89 -20.59 8.68
N GLN A 454 -9.68 -20.44 9.22
CA GLN A 454 -8.97 -21.54 9.90
C GLN A 454 -9.66 -21.92 11.20
N LEU A 455 -10.05 -20.95 12.04
CA LEU A 455 -10.81 -21.18 13.28
C LEU A 455 -12.18 -21.81 13.01
N TYR A 456 -12.85 -21.49 11.92
CA TYR A 456 -14.08 -22.15 11.49
C TYR A 456 -13.85 -23.62 11.12
N SER A 457 -12.74 -23.92 10.44
CA SER A 457 -12.41 -25.27 9.98
C SER A 457 -11.86 -26.16 11.10
N GLN A 458 -11.13 -25.54 12.04
CA GLN A 458 -10.48 -26.21 13.18
C GLN A 458 -10.68 -25.37 14.46
N PRO A 459 -11.82 -25.46 15.13
CA PRO A 459 -12.05 -24.78 16.39
C PRO A 459 -11.05 -25.21 17.46
N LEU A 460 -10.52 -24.27 18.23
CA LEU A 460 -9.51 -24.55 19.28
C LEU A 460 -10.01 -25.51 20.38
N ASP A 461 -11.31 -25.52 20.62
CA ASP A 461 -11.91 -26.47 21.62
C ASP A 461 -11.82 -27.94 21.18
N SER A 462 -11.55 -28.24 19.91
CA SER A 462 -11.40 -29.62 19.39
C SER A 462 -9.96 -30.15 19.54
N ILE A 463 -8.99 -29.29 19.84
CA ILE A 463 -7.56 -29.67 19.97
C ILE A 463 -7.27 -30.12 21.40
N ASP A 464 -8.01 -29.61 22.39
CA ASP A 464 -7.86 -30.00 23.81
C ASP A 464 -8.43 -31.40 24.13
N GLU A 465 -9.08 -32.09 23.18
CA GLU A 465 -9.59 -33.45 23.33
C GLU A 465 -8.65 -34.54 22.77
N SER A 466 -7.43 -34.21 22.33
CA SER A 466 -6.43 -35.22 21.97
C SER A 466 -5.83 -35.82 23.25
N PRO A 467 -5.82 -37.15 23.41
CA PRO A 467 -5.32 -37.78 24.63
C PRO A 467 -3.79 -37.86 24.58
N HIS A 468 -3.12 -36.87 25.11
CA HIS A 468 -1.73 -37.02 25.53
C HIS A 468 -1.55 -36.50 26.96
N GLY A 469 -1.39 -37.44 27.87
CA GLY A 469 -1.02 -37.16 29.23
C GLY A 469 -1.82 -38.03 30.21
N GLU A 470 -1.33 -39.21 30.49
CA GLU A 470 -1.68 -39.98 31.68
C GLU A 470 -1.64 -39.05 32.88
N ASN A 471 -2.82 -38.80 33.46
CA ASN A 471 -2.92 -38.50 34.88
C ASN A 471 -4.18 -39.13 35.46
N ASP A 472 -3.89 -39.97 36.38
CA ASP A 472 -4.71 -40.83 37.16
C ASP A 472 -5.94 -40.18 37.83
N GLY A 473 -7.11 -40.82 37.70
CA GLY A 473 -7.96 -40.99 38.87
C GLY A 473 -9.10 -40.00 39.11
N MET A 474 -9.47 -39.05 38.19
CA MET A 474 -10.68 -38.24 38.41
C MET A 474 -11.81 -38.59 37.45
N SER A 475 -13.01 -38.83 37.99
CA SER A 475 -14.19 -39.12 37.17
C SER A 475 -14.66 -37.88 36.39
N SER A 476 -15.19 -38.07 35.16
CA SER A 476 -15.73 -37.05 34.27
C SER A 476 -16.74 -36.09 34.94
N SER A 477 -17.40 -36.55 36.00
CA SER A 477 -18.36 -35.73 36.77
C SER A 477 -17.69 -34.78 37.74
N GLU A 478 -16.49 -35.11 38.22
CA GLU A 478 -15.71 -34.26 39.15
C GLU A 478 -14.96 -33.18 38.40
N ALA A 479 -14.43 -33.49 37.22
CA ALA A 479 -13.83 -32.51 36.31
C ALA A 479 -14.86 -31.44 35.88
N LYS A 480 -16.08 -31.84 35.53
CA LYS A 480 -17.20 -30.93 35.25
C LYS A 480 -17.58 -30.02 36.43
N LYS A 481 -17.57 -30.56 37.65
CA LYS A 481 -17.84 -29.79 38.87
C LYS A 481 -16.73 -28.79 39.18
N LEU A 482 -15.47 -29.17 38.97
CA LEU A 482 -14.31 -28.29 39.15
C LEU A 482 -14.32 -27.13 38.14
N ARG A 483 -14.58 -27.44 36.88
CA ARG A 483 -14.71 -26.42 35.77
C ARG A 483 -15.86 -25.44 36.02
N ASN A 484 -17.02 -25.94 36.52
CA ASN A 484 -18.13 -25.07 36.89
C ASN A 484 -17.83 -24.22 38.13
N LYS A 485 -17.04 -24.72 39.08
CA LYS A 485 -16.60 -23.97 40.26
C LYS A 485 -15.60 -22.87 39.87
N GLN A 486 -14.64 -23.16 38.97
CA GLN A 486 -13.70 -22.19 38.42
C GLN A 486 -14.41 -21.09 37.60
N ARG A 487 -15.39 -21.47 36.75
CA ARG A 487 -16.19 -20.52 35.98
C ARG A 487 -17.06 -19.59 36.86
N LYS A 488 -17.58 -20.14 37.99
CA LYS A 488 -18.29 -19.30 38.97
C LYS A 488 -17.35 -18.38 39.75
N ALA A 489 -16.13 -18.84 40.06
CA ALA A 489 -15.12 -18.03 40.72
C ALA A 489 -14.62 -16.89 39.80
N ALA A 490 -14.35 -17.19 38.52
CA ALA A 490 -13.96 -16.19 37.51
C ALA A 490 -15.06 -15.14 37.33
N LYS A 491 -16.34 -15.53 37.17
CA LYS A 491 -17.45 -14.56 37.08
C LYS A 491 -17.62 -13.69 38.34
N ARG A 492 -17.31 -14.24 39.54
CA ARG A 492 -17.33 -13.44 40.78
C ARG A 492 -16.17 -12.46 40.84
N ALA A 493 -14.96 -12.87 40.45
CA ALA A 493 -13.78 -11.98 40.37
C ALA A 493 -13.98 -10.86 39.35
N GLU A 494 -14.58 -11.18 38.19
CA GLU A 494 -14.90 -10.19 37.15
C GLU A 494 -15.95 -9.16 37.61
N ALA A 495 -17.00 -9.63 38.29
CA ALA A 495 -18.03 -8.75 38.88
C ALA A 495 -17.47 -7.86 40.01
N GLU A 496 -16.49 -8.36 40.77
CA GLU A 496 -15.84 -7.63 41.86
C GLU A 496 -14.85 -6.59 41.28
N ALA A 497 -14.11 -6.93 40.23
CA ALA A 497 -13.26 -6.01 39.48
C ALA A 497 -14.08 -4.88 38.79
N ALA A 498 -15.23 -5.25 38.18
CA ALA A 498 -16.13 -4.24 37.61
C ALA A 498 -16.71 -3.28 38.66
N ARG A 499 -17.03 -3.76 39.85
CA ARG A 499 -17.48 -2.91 40.96
C ARG A 499 -16.37 -2.00 41.46
N ALA A 500 -15.14 -2.50 41.58
CA ALA A 500 -13.99 -1.70 42.01
C ALA A 500 -13.68 -0.59 40.99
N ARG A 501 -13.76 -0.89 39.67
CA ARG A 501 -13.60 0.11 38.60
C ARG A 501 -14.69 1.19 38.66
N ALA A 502 -15.95 0.81 38.82
CA ALA A 502 -17.06 1.76 38.94
C ALA A 502 -16.96 2.64 40.19
N GLU A 503 -16.40 2.13 41.29
CA GLU A 503 -16.16 2.92 42.51
C GLU A 503 -14.99 3.86 42.35
N GLN A 504 -13.94 3.45 41.63
CA GLN A 504 -12.80 4.31 41.29
C GLN A 504 -13.22 5.45 40.35
N GLU A 505 -14.00 5.18 39.30
CA GLU A 505 -14.55 6.21 38.40
C GLU A 505 -15.43 7.22 39.16
N ARG A 506 -16.25 6.77 40.12
CA ARG A 506 -17.04 7.66 40.98
C ARG A 506 -16.15 8.55 41.86
N ARG A 507 -15.05 8.03 42.38
CA ARG A 507 -14.08 8.81 43.18
C ARG A 507 -13.36 9.85 42.31
N GLU A 508 -12.98 9.48 41.07
CA GLU A 508 -12.35 10.40 40.13
C GLU A 508 -13.30 11.50 39.66
N GLN A 509 -14.56 11.17 39.36
CA GLN A 509 -15.60 12.17 39.04
C GLN A 509 -15.87 13.11 40.19
N ALA A 510 -15.91 12.59 41.43
CA ALA A 510 -16.08 13.43 42.61
C ALA A 510 -14.85 14.30 42.92
N ALA A 511 -13.65 13.89 42.53
CA ALA A 511 -12.43 14.68 42.63
C ALA A 511 -12.38 15.80 41.59
N ARG A 512 -12.82 15.50 40.33
CA ARG A 512 -12.90 16.48 39.24
C ARG A 512 -13.94 17.61 39.52
N SER A 513 -15.04 17.30 40.25
CA SER A 513 -16.05 18.30 40.62
C SER A 513 -15.63 19.26 41.74
N ARG A 514 -14.48 19.07 42.35
CA ARG A 514 -13.99 19.89 43.49
C ARG A 514 -12.84 20.86 43.16
N GLN A 515 -12.39 20.93 41.90
CA GLN A 515 -11.37 21.89 41.48
C GLN A 515 -12.04 23.16 40.89
N PRO A 516 -11.67 24.37 41.31
CA PRO A 516 -12.13 25.60 40.69
C PRO A 516 -11.41 25.81 39.36
N ALA A 517 -12.17 26.32 38.38
CA ALA A 517 -11.69 26.65 37.05
C ALA A 517 -10.58 27.72 37.12
N SER A 518 -9.36 27.36 36.84
CA SER A 518 -8.28 28.29 36.43
C SER A 518 -7.25 27.53 35.60
N GLU A 519 -6.96 28.16 34.45
CA GLU A 519 -5.82 27.96 33.57
C GLU A 519 -5.92 26.85 32.53
N GLU A 520 -5.83 27.34 31.29
CA GLU A 520 -5.56 26.60 30.06
C GLU A 520 -4.37 25.64 30.25
N ALA A 521 -4.67 24.39 30.50
CA ALA A 521 -3.69 23.32 30.36
C ALA A 521 -4.23 22.38 29.26
N ASN A 522 -3.38 22.12 28.29
CA ASN A 522 -3.52 21.15 27.21
C ASN A 522 -4.52 20.06 27.57
N ALA A 523 -5.64 20.05 26.85
CA ALA A 523 -6.53 18.93 26.87
C ALA A 523 -5.73 17.73 26.33
N ASP A 524 -5.14 16.97 27.24
CA ASP A 524 -4.77 15.59 26.96
C ASP A 524 -6.04 14.93 26.42
N ASN A 525 -5.95 14.52 25.18
CA ASN A 525 -6.93 13.64 24.55
C ASN A 525 -7.27 12.55 25.59
N PRO A 526 -8.53 12.31 25.94
CA PRO A 526 -8.86 11.17 26.75
C PRO A 526 -8.30 9.97 25.99
N SER A 527 -7.27 9.34 26.55
CA SER A 527 -6.80 8.03 26.12
C SER A 527 -8.05 7.20 25.90
N MET A 528 -8.34 6.87 24.63
CA MET A 528 -9.49 6.04 24.28
C MET A 528 -9.38 4.81 25.16
N GLY A 529 -10.41 4.62 26.00
CA GLY A 529 -10.46 3.51 26.91
C GLY A 529 -10.09 2.26 26.14
N GLU A 530 -9.03 1.62 26.57
CA GLU A 530 -8.64 0.31 26.11
C GLU A 530 -9.90 -0.57 26.11
N ASN A 531 -10.53 -0.73 24.97
CA ASN A 531 -11.22 -1.96 24.68
C ASN A 531 -10.09 -3.01 24.63
N ASP A 532 -9.69 -3.45 25.80
CA ASP A 532 -8.72 -4.53 25.94
C ASP A 532 -9.38 -5.78 25.35
N LEU A 533 -9.25 -5.90 24.02
CA LEU A 533 -9.79 -7.02 23.26
C LEU A 533 -9.08 -8.25 23.79
N ASP A 534 -9.84 -9.09 24.51
CA ASP A 534 -9.31 -10.34 25.04
C ASP A 534 -8.97 -11.27 23.87
N ALA A 535 -7.69 -11.56 23.69
CA ALA A 535 -7.19 -12.47 22.67
C ALA A 535 -7.87 -13.85 22.72
N ASN A 536 -8.22 -14.33 23.93
CA ASN A 536 -8.91 -15.61 24.09
C ASN A 536 -10.35 -15.57 23.55
N LEU A 537 -11.03 -14.43 23.70
CA LEU A 537 -12.38 -14.24 23.14
C LEU A 537 -12.34 -14.13 21.62
N LEU A 538 -11.36 -13.43 21.08
CA LEU A 538 -11.15 -13.32 19.63
C LEU A 538 -10.82 -14.67 18.97
N ALA A 539 -10.08 -15.54 19.68
CA ALA A 539 -9.76 -16.87 19.20
C ALA A 539 -10.94 -17.86 19.25
N ARG A 540 -12.01 -17.51 19.97
CA ARG A 540 -13.21 -18.36 20.14
C ARG A 540 -14.49 -17.56 19.85
N PRO A 541 -14.65 -17.01 18.64
CA PRO A 541 -15.84 -16.24 18.27
C PRO A 541 -17.06 -17.17 18.19
N GLU A 542 -18.27 -16.64 18.46
CA GLU A 542 -19.52 -17.38 18.30
C GLU A 542 -19.77 -17.77 16.84
N ASP A 543 -19.50 -16.86 15.90
CA ASP A 543 -19.57 -17.09 14.45
C ASP A 543 -18.32 -16.52 13.76
N PRO A 544 -17.29 -17.37 13.51
CA PRO A 544 -16.07 -16.95 12.81
C PRO A 544 -16.31 -16.38 11.42
N LEU A 545 -17.33 -16.87 10.69
CA LEU A 545 -17.63 -16.42 9.34
C LEU A 545 -18.29 -15.03 9.32
N GLU A 546 -19.03 -14.68 10.38
CA GLU A 546 -19.59 -13.33 10.50
C GLU A 546 -18.51 -12.33 10.85
N GLU A 547 -17.59 -12.67 11.75
CA GLU A 547 -16.42 -11.85 12.05
C GLU A 547 -15.53 -11.64 10.80
N ALA A 548 -15.24 -12.71 10.05
CA ALA A 548 -14.55 -12.60 8.76
C ALA A 548 -15.25 -11.65 7.79
N SER A 549 -16.58 -11.65 7.77
CA SER A 549 -17.36 -10.79 6.89
C SER A 549 -17.19 -9.30 7.23
N LYS A 550 -16.93 -8.92 8.48
CA LYS A 550 -16.69 -7.52 8.89
C LYS A 550 -15.41 -6.95 8.28
N PHE A 551 -14.38 -7.76 8.11
CA PHE A 551 -13.13 -7.38 7.42
C PHE A 551 -13.28 -7.42 5.90
N LEU A 552 -14.04 -8.40 5.39
CA LEU A 552 -14.19 -8.65 3.96
C LEU A 552 -15.04 -7.58 3.25
N LEU A 553 -16.15 -7.14 3.85
CA LEU A 553 -17.09 -6.23 3.18
C LEU A 553 -16.44 -4.92 2.71
N PRO A 554 -15.60 -4.23 3.52
CA PRO A 554 -14.91 -3.03 3.06
C PRO A 554 -13.97 -3.28 1.87
N LEU A 555 -13.31 -4.45 1.80
CA LEU A 555 -12.46 -4.80 0.66
C LEU A 555 -13.28 -4.92 -0.63
N LEU A 556 -14.44 -5.57 -0.56
CA LEU A 556 -15.30 -5.79 -1.72
C LEU A 556 -15.93 -4.51 -2.27
N ASP A 557 -16.10 -3.51 -1.42
CA ASP A 557 -16.67 -2.22 -1.80
C ASP A 557 -15.60 -1.24 -2.32
N LEU A 558 -14.40 -1.26 -1.75
CA LEU A 558 -13.36 -0.26 -1.98
C LEU A 558 -12.22 -0.74 -2.88
N SER A 559 -11.95 -2.06 -2.93
CA SER A 559 -10.85 -2.64 -3.72
C SER A 559 -11.36 -3.48 -4.91
N PRO A 560 -12.16 -2.92 -5.84
CA PRO A 560 -12.81 -3.70 -6.90
C PRO A 560 -11.85 -4.25 -7.96
N LYS A 561 -10.58 -3.86 -7.93
CA LYS A 561 -9.56 -4.29 -8.92
C LYS A 561 -8.67 -5.43 -8.42
N ILE A 562 -8.77 -5.80 -7.15
CA ILE A 562 -7.93 -6.84 -6.53
C ILE A 562 -8.67 -8.17 -6.56
N ILE A 563 -8.14 -9.13 -7.33
CA ILE A 563 -8.79 -10.43 -7.54
C ILE A 563 -8.82 -11.28 -6.27
N GLU A 564 -7.81 -11.15 -5.43
CA GLU A 564 -7.69 -11.84 -4.15
C GLU A 564 -8.86 -11.52 -3.20
N ALA A 565 -9.42 -10.30 -3.25
CA ALA A 565 -10.61 -9.95 -2.48
C ALA A 565 -11.82 -10.81 -2.87
N TYR A 566 -11.98 -11.11 -4.16
CA TYR A 566 -13.06 -11.97 -4.66
C TYR A 566 -12.82 -13.44 -4.32
N CYS A 567 -11.56 -13.89 -4.30
CA CYS A 567 -11.20 -15.23 -3.83
C CYS A 567 -11.54 -15.40 -2.34
N LEU A 568 -11.18 -14.44 -1.50
CA LEU A 568 -11.55 -14.44 -0.08
C LEU A 568 -13.07 -14.42 0.12
N ALA A 569 -13.78 -13.62 -0.68
CA ALA A 569 -15.24 -13.61 -0.65
C ALA A 569 -15.82 -14.99 -0.99
N PHE A 570 -15.28 -15.62 -2.03
CA PHE A 570 -15.69 -16.97 -2.39
C PHE A 570 -15.47 -17.94 -1.21
N GLU A 571 -14.30 -17.93 -0.58
CA GLU A 571 -13.97 -18.81 0.56
C GLU A 571 -14.96 -18.66 1.73
N VAL A 572 -15.32 -17.43 2.08
CA VAL A 572 -16.29 -17.15 3.15
C VAL A 572 -17.70 -17.59 2.75
N TYR A 573 -18.17 -17.22 1.55
CA TYR A 573 -19.54 -17.51 1.13
C TYR A 573 -19.76 -18.97 0.73
N GLU A 574 -18.71 -19.70 0.34
CA GLU A 574 -18.74 -21.13 0.16
C GLU A 574 -19.08 -21.84 1.47
N ARG A 575 -18.38 -21.50 2.56
CA ARG A 575 -18.64 -22.07 3.88
C ARG A 575 -20.00 -21.66 4.43
N LYS A 576 -20.47 -20.44 4.15
CA LYS A 576 -21.86 -20.00 4.41
C LYS A 576 -22.90 -20.61 3.48
N ARG A 577 -22.51 -21.40 2.47
CA ARG A 577 -23.40 -22.01 1.44
C ARG A 577 -24.30 -21.00 0.72
N LYS A 578 -23.80 -19.77 0.46
CA LYS A 578 -24.54 -18.67 -0.18
C LYS A 578 -24.25 -18.60 -1.69
N PHE A 579 -24.81 -19.53 -2.46
CA PHE A 579 -24.53 -19.68 -3.91
C PHE A 579 -24.67 -18.41 -4.74
N LEU A 580 -25.67 -17.57 -4.48
CA LEU A 580 -25.86 -16.31 -5.21
C LEU A 580 -24.74 -15.29 -4.92
N LEU A 581 -24.22 -15.27 -3.70
CA LEU A 581 -23.07 -14.43 -3.37
C LEU A 581 -21.79 -14.97 -3.97
N MET A 582 -21.60 -16.29 -3.98
CA MET A 582 -20.47 -16.91 -4.69
C MET A 582 -20.51 -16.54 -6.19
N LEU A 583 -21.67 -16.69 -6.85
CA LEU A 583 -21.86 -16.29 -8.25
C LEU A 583 -21.57 -14.80 -8.47
N LYS A 584 -22.07 -13.93 -7.59
CA LYS A 584 -21.85 -12.48 -7.69
C LYS A 584 -20.36 -12.14 -7.73
N TRP A 585 -19.57 -12.73 -6.85
CA TRP A 585 -18.15 -12.40 -6.73
C TRP A 585 -17.32 -13.06 -7.83
N ILE A 586 -17.65 -14.27 -8.25
CA ILE A 586 -17.06 -14.88 -9.45
C ILE A 586 -17.35 -14.03 -10.68
N SER A 587 -18.59 -13.58 -10.88
CA SER A 587 -18.97 -12.75 -12.03
C SER A 587 -18.19 -11.44 -12.08
N ARG A 588 -17.97 -10.79 -10.94
CA ARG A 588 -17.12 -9.58 -10.85
C ARG A 588 -15.65 -9.89 -11.10
N GLY A 589 -15.13 -10.98 -10.54
CA GLY A 589 -13.76 -11.43 -10.76
C GLY A 589 -13.45 -11.72 -12.22
N VAL A 590 -14.35 -12.38 -12.95
CA VAL A 590 -14.18 -12.68 -14.39
C VAL A 590 -14.04 -11.40 -15.25
N GLN A 591 -14.59 -10.27 -14.81
CA GLN A 591 -14.49 -9.00 -15.52
C GLN A 591 -13.11 -8.35 -15.41
N LEU A 592 -12.26 -8.80 -14.48
CA LEU A 592 -10.89 -8.31 -14.35
C LEU A 592 -9.96 -8.89 -15.41
N THR A 593 -9.10 -8.06 -15.97
CA THR A 593 -8.18 -8.43 -17.06
C THR A 593 -7.25 -9.58 -16.71
N ASN A 594 -6.80 -9.68 -15.47
CA ASN A 594 -5.84 -10.70 -15.01
C ASN A 594 -6.51 -11.92 -14.34
N SER A 595 -7.84 -11.98 -14.30
CA SER A 595 -8.56 -13.05 -13.61
C SER A 595 -8.33 -14.42 -14.20
N ARG A 596 -8.17 -14.49 -15.52
CA ARG A 596 -8.03 -15.75 -16.27
C ARG A 596 -6.72 -16.49 -16.04
N ASP A 597 -5.71 -15.78 -15.53
CA ASP A 597 -4.37 -16.32 -15.31
C ASP A 597 -4.05 -16.49 -13.81
N ASN A 598 -4.94 -16.05 -12.90
CA ASN A 598 -4.77 -16.21 -11.45
C ASN A 598 -5.17 -17.62 -11.01
N PRO A 599 -4.23 -18.42 -10.45
CA PRO A 599 -4.48 -19.82 -10.06
C PRO A 599 -5.54 -19.97 -8.96
N TRP A 600 -5.52 -19.11 -7.94
CA TRP A 600 -6.46 -19.16 -6.84
C TRP A 600 -7.89 -18.85 -7.31
N PHE A 601 -8.05 -17.85 -8.16
CA PHE A 601 -9.36 -17.54 -8.73
C PHE A 601 -9.88 -18.67 -9.61
N HIS A 602 -9.00 -19.30 -10.39
CA HIS A 602 -9.35 -20.49 -11.18
C HIS A 602 -9.84 -21.63 -10.28
N GLU A 603 -9.14 -21.89 -9.17
CA GLU A 603 -9.56 -22.88 -8.17
C GLU A 603 -10.95 -22.58 -7.61
N CYS A 604 -11.23 -21.32 -7.25
CA CYS A 604 -12.56 -20.91 -6.81
C CYS A 604 -13.63 -21.21 -7.87
N CYS A 605 -13.35 -20.94 -9.15
CA CYS A 605 -14.26 -21.26 -10.25
C CYS A 605 -14.51 -22.77 -10.39
N VAL A 606 -13.46 -23.59 -10.32
CA VAL A 606 -13.57 -25.07 -10.39
C VAL A 606 -14.40 -25.60 -9.23
N ARG A 607 -14.13 -25.16 -8.00
CA ARG A 607 -14.87 -25.55 -6.81
C ARG A 607 -16.35 -25.15 -6.91
N PHE A 608 -16.64 -23.96 -7.42
CA PHE A 608 -18.01 -23.52 -7.66
C PHE A 608 -18.74 -24.42 -8.67
N LEU A 609 -18.11 -24.74 -9.82
CA LEU A 609 -18.68 -25.63 -10.81
C LEU A 609 -18.92 -27.05 -10.29
N LEU A 610 -18.01 -27.59 -9.46
CA LEU A 610 -18.19 -28.88 -8.81
C LEU A 610 -19.39 -28.90 -7.84
N GLN A 611 -19.57 -27.82 -7.08
CA GLN A 611 -20.72 -27.69 -6.18
C GLN A 611 -22.04 -27.56 -6.94
N LEU A 612 -22.04 -26.82 -8.06
CA LEU A 612 -23.22 -26.75 -8.93
C LEU A 612 -23.56 -28.08 -9.57
N HIS A 613 -22.54 -28.85 -10.00
CA HIS A 613 -22.72 -30.20 -10.52
C HIS A 613 -23.37 -31.11 -9.45
N SER A 614 -22.86 -31.07 -8.21
CA SER A 614 -23.41 -31.85 -7.09
C SER A 614 -24.83 -31.44 -6.69
N ARG A 615 -25.16 -30.14 -6.78
CA ARG A 615 -26.48 -29.60 -6.47
C ARG A 615 -27.53 -29.98 -7.54
N GLY A 616 -27.12 -30.02 -8.80
CA GLY A 616 -28.03 -30.17 -9.93
C GLY A 616 -28.87 -28.90 -10.18
N LYS A 617 -29.73 -28.99 -11.22
CA LYS A 617 -30.73 -27.95 -11.49
C LYS A 617 -31.88 -28.08 -10.51
N SER A 618 -32.25 -26.96 -9.87
CA SER A 618 -33.34 -26.86 -8.89
C SER A 618 -34.34 -25.80 -9.30
N ASP A 619 -35.62 -26.05 -9.05
CA ASP A 619 -36.72 -25.13 -9.39
C ASP A 619 -36.94 -23.99 -8.36
N ASP A 620 -36.15 -23.96 -7.32
CA ASP A 620 -36.13 -22.87 -6.34
C ASP A 620 -35.64 -21.54 -6.96
N ILE A 621 -35.92 -20.42 -6.33
CA ILE A 621 -35.57 -19.08 -6.85
C ILE A 621 -34.04 -18.99 -7.11
N VAL A 622 -33.23 -19.58 -6.21
CA VAL A 622 -31.77 -19.61 -6.34
C VAL A 622 -31.35 -20.45 -7.55
N GLY A 623 -31.95 -21.62 -7.75
CA GLY A 623 -31.67 -22.51 -8.88
C GLY A 623 -32.02 -21.87 -10.21
N LYS A 624 -33.14 -21.17 -10.32
CA LYS A 624 -33.55 -20.44 -11.54
C LYS A 624 -32.52 -19.36 -11.91
N VAL A 625 -32.06 -18.57 -10.95
CA VAL A 625 -31.02 -17.53 -11.17
C VAL A 625 -29.70 -18.19 -11.60
N LEU A 626 -29.27 -19.22 -10.90
CA LEU A 626 -28.04 -19.94 -11.24
C LEU A 626 -28.11 -20.53 -12.65
N THR A 627 -29.21 -21.16 -13.01
CA THR A 627 -29.41 -21.77 -14.37
C THR A 627 -29.40 -20.73 -15.48
N SER A 628 -29.84 -19.49 -15.19
CA SER A 628 -29.79 -18.36 -16.15
C SER A 628 -28.40 -17.74 -16.28
N GLU A 629 -27.69 -17.54 -15.16
CA GLU A 629 -26.47 -16.72 -15.13
C GLU A 629 -25.18 -17.53 -15.35
N VAL A 630 -25.11 -18.78 -14.85
CA VAL A 630 -23.90 -19.61 -14.96
C VAL A 630 -23.49 -19.86 -16.42
N PRO A 631 -24.40 -20.18 -17.37
CA PRO A 631 -24.01 -20.36 -18.77
C PRO A 631 -23.44 -19.10 -19.43
N LYS A 632 -23.81 -17.91 -18.96
CA LYS A 632 -23.26 -16.63 -19.48
C LYS A 632 -21.78 -16.47 -19.11
N LEU A 633 -21.35 -17.03 -17.98
CA LEU A 633 -19.99 -16.93 -17.47
C LEU A 633 -19.09 -18.06 -17.97
N PHE A 634 -19.61 -19.29 -18.02
CA PHE A 634 -18.87 -20.52 -18.28
C PHE A 634 -19.25 -21.21 -19.59
N SER A 635 -20.09 -20.58 -20.41
CA SER A 635 -20.65 -21.10 -21.70
C SER A 635 -21.71 -22.17 -21.56
N GLU A 636 -21.68 -22.98 -20.51
CA GLU A 636 -22.61 -24.09 -20.28
C GLU A 636 -22.89 -24.30 -18.78
N TRP A 637 -23.99 -24.98 -18.45
CA TRP A 637 -24.24 -25.50 -17.12
C TRP A 637 -23.42 -26.78 -16.89
N PRO A 638 -22.78 -27.02 -15.72
CA PRO A 638 -21.96 -28.19 -15.46
C PRO A 638 -22.81 -29.47 -15.24
N GLU A 639 -23.47 -29.97 -16.27
CA GLU A 639 -24.26 -31.22 -16.18
C GLU A 639 -23.36 -32.45 -15.96
N ASN A 640 -22.18 -32.46 -16.60
CA ASN A 640 -21.22 -33.51 -16.51
C ASN A 640 -19.90 -33.07 -15.89
N ILE A 641 -19.29 -33.95 -15.10
CA ILE A 641 -17.98 -33.70 -14.50
C ILE A 641 -16.88 -33.51 -15.58
N SER A 642 -17.07 -34.07 -16.77
CA SER A 642 -16.18 -33.90 -17.93
C SER A 642 -16.03 -32.42 -18.34
N PHE A 643 -17.08 -31.61 -18.21
CA PHE A 643 -17.04 -30.17 -18.47
C PHE A 643 -16.07 -29.45 -17.50
N VAL A 644 -16.15 -29.80 -16.24
CA VAL A 644 -15.26 -29.21 -15.21
C VAL A 644 -13.81 -29.62 -15.42
N GLN A 645 -13.59 -30.89 -15.82
CA GLN A 645 -12.26 -31.40 -16.16
C GLN A 645 -11.68 -30.69 -17.38
N GLU A 646 -12.50 -30.47 -18.42
CA GLU A 646 -12.09 -29.74 -19.61
C GLU A 646 -11.76 -28.28 -19.31
N TYR A 647 -12.58 -27.60 -18.49
CA TYR A 647 -12.32 -26.23 -18.00
C TYR A 647 -10.97 -26.15 -17.31
N ASN A 648 -10.66 -27.10 -16.41
CA ASN A 648 -9.38 -27.16 -15.70
C ASN A 648 -8.20 -27.47 -16.64
N LYS A 649 -8.37 -28.38 -17.61
CA LYS A 649 -7.34 -28.69 -18.63
C LYS A 649 -6.97 -27.46 -19.47
N ARG A 650 -7.95 -26.68 -19.90
CA ARG A 650 -7.74 -25.46 -20.70
C ARG A 650 -6.90 -24.42 -19.93
N PHE A 651 -7.13 -24.26 -18.63
CA PHE A 651 -6.32 -23.38 -17.78
C PHE A 651 -4.89 -23.88 -17.69
N ASN A 652 -4.70 -25.15 -17.38
CA ASN A 652 -3.37 -25.75 -17.24
C ASN A 652 -2.57 -25.66 -18.55
N HIS A 653 -3.19 -25.91 -19.70
CA HIS A 653 -2.53 -25.80 -21.01
C HIS A 653 -2.09 -24.34 -21.31
N ARG A 654 -2.89 -23.35 -20.93
CA ARG A 654 -2.58 -21.94 -21.14
C ARG A 654 -1.43 -21.45 -20.25
N ASN A 655 -1.32 -21.98 -19.02
CA ASN A 655 -0.40 -21.49 -17.99
C ASN A 655 0.77 -22.46 -17.72
N GLN A 656 1.05 -23.43 -18.59
CA GLN A 656 2.11 -24.43 -18.42
C GLN A 656 3.49 -23.80 -18.20
N ASP A 657 3.80 -22.70 -18.89
CA ASP A 657 5.09 -22.02 -18.81
C ASP A 657 5.20 -21.08 -17.61
N THR A 658 4.05 -20.60 -17.08
CA THR A 658 4.01 -19.61 -16.01
C THR A 658 4.01 -20.25 -14.62
N TYR A 659 3.39 -21.44 -14.47
CA TYR A 659 3.21 -22.11 -13.18
C TYR A 659 3.50 -23.62 -13.24
N PRO A 660 4.75 -24.04 -13.48
CA PRO A 660 5.07 -25.48 -13.69
C PRO A 660 4.81 -26.39 -12.48
N HIS A 661 4.55 -25.83 -11.26
CA HIS A 661 4.47 -26.63 -10.04
C HIS A 661 3.17 -26.48 -9.22
N VAL A 662 2.20 -25.66 -9.64
CA VAL A 662 1.06 -25.28 -8.78
C VAL A 662 -0.07 -26.31 -8.78
N PHE A 663 -0.20 -27.16 -9.80
CA PHE A 663 -1.35 -28.06 -9.93
C PHE A 663 -1.00 -29.56 -10.01
N ARG A 664 -0.38 -30.09 -8.95
CA ARG A 664 -0.70 -31.47 -8.59
C ARG A 664 -1.91 -31.43 -7.67
N CYS A 665 -3.12 -31.45 -8.23
CA CYS A 665 -4.32 -31.76 -7.48
C CYS A 665 -4.06 -33.05 -6.70
N LYS A 666 -4.02 -32.94 -5.36
CA LYS A 666 -4.20 -34.12 -4.51
C LYS A 666 -5.56 -34.70 -4.88
N ARG A 667 -5.59 -35.96 -5.36
CA ARG A 667 -6.77 -36.77 -5.63
C ARG A 667 -7.61 -36.94 -4.37
#